data_6c75f4d39f957eaa3c8f0022060c7439
#
_entry.id   6c75f4d39f957eaa3c8f0022060c7439
#
_cell.length_a   1.000
_cell.length_b   1.000
_cell.length_c   1.000
_cell.angle_alpha   90.00
_cell.angle_beta   90.00
_cell.angle_gamma   90.00
#
_symmetry.space_group_name_H-M   'P 1'
#
loop_
_entity.id
_entity.type
_entity.pdbx_description
1 polymer ?
#
loop_
_entity_poly.entity_id
_entity_poly.type
_entity_poly.pdbx_seq_one_letter_code
_entity_poly.pdbx_strand_id
1 'polypeptide(L)'
;MSKESSVLIGELVRRPLPHKKLTFTPEQESVIAHRNSPLVVLGGPGTGKTTLLVESALSRITDGQDPNSILLLTYGRERASELRDAVALRTSAIMHEPLARTFHSLAYSILKMKSHIDAPEPILMSGPEQEYFITQLLEGDIASSKKYWPTDLEKALTTHGFARELRDLILRASERGLSPQDLATSSTEFNEPYWKAASQFWEQYLDVMALQSESAGDAKLRIDPSQIVIEAYRHLKANPEISAQLRARFTTILVDEYQESDPAQRKLLRELAGSDLVLCADGDSAVGRFRGADPDQLHLELDHYLETGKEITLKKCFRSMTEPVVVGRFRSQSEEAQFIAYQFRYAHLIHGTPWSEMAVILRTPGAQALALRRAFSQASIPVSTQSQALSGNPAIAPFLLLAEIATGSKELSVQNCERLLLSEFGGADSVSLRRMRRALLASRQEDDLRPGSVMLRDAIDKGDIAIEGAQPLIHIHQLLQSARKILRKKNTQAEDLLWEIWSKALTSDGIALSESWRNQALRGGSRGAAADRDLDAIMQLFEEARRFAERFPYSKAQNFISQISHEDILGDAITAKGQRPDVVEILTVHASKGREWQIVAVAGLQEGVWPNLRQRGSLLGSERLVERMRYGALARAELDALAANGLAQDERRLLHVALTRPKSTLIVTAVQKDEEEPSLFFEEISTNVLGDWSDEPEMTQVPRPITPSALVATLRDQLHGKEAEISASLLKRLANEGLLEADIQSWSGVLALSTIAPVVAPDAQISVSPSSAESFTECGVKWFLEKNGGTNGDSTAQVLGSAIHAFAARMKEEPGLTEADLVANLSDAWKLIDPNTGWVSASQLTRAVEMLHKFVTYHNQALHKRAIVGVEVDFDIEIGRARIRGSVDRLEVGADGALYIVDFKTGSHIITKEKARENKQMLAYQLAVTEGGFADKHESRSSAGAELVYLASKTVGASLRNQPPIGAHIEEFKEEIQGIAEGMGAHQFLASINDRCKNCAVRSACPIQSDGRMVME
;
A
#
# COMPACT_ATOMS: atom_id res chain seq x y z
N MET A 1 14.30 -8.84 -70.58
CA MET A 1 13.30 -7.88 -70.08
C MET A 1 13.66 -7.59 -68.65
N SER A 2 14.37 -6.52 -68.43
CA SER A 2 14.76 -6.00 -67.10
C SER A 2 13.56 -5.30 -66.47
N LYS A 3 13.14 -5.78 -65.28
CA LYS A 3 12.19 -5.06 -64.45
C LYS A 3 12.94 -3.92 -63.76
N GLU A 4 12.72 -2.71 -64.20
CA GLU A 4 13.08 -1.51 -63.42
C GLU A 4 12.25 -1.47 -62.15
N SER A 5 12.91 -1.60 -61.02
CA SER A 5 12.30 -1.32 -59.72
C SER A 5 12.23 0.20 -59.53
N SER A 6 11.06 0.78 -59.64
CA SER A 6 10.82 2.18 -59.27
C SER A 6 11.03 2.32 -57.78
N VAL A 7 12.11 2.98 -57.36
CA VAL A 7 12.33 3.41 -56.00
C VAL A 7 11.36 4.58 -55.74
N LEU A 8 10.35 4.37 -54.90
CA LEU A 8 9.53 5.45 -54.39
C LEU A 8 10.37 6.30 -53.43
N ILE A 9 10.85 7.45 -53.92
CA ILE A 9 11.44 8.47 -53.06
C ILE A 9 10.30 9.26 -52.44
N GLY A 10 9.96 8.94 -51.19
CA GLY A 10 9.00 9.70 -50.39
C GLY A 10 9.66 11.02 -49.95
N GLU A 11 9.12 12.13 -50.40
CA GLU A 11 9.51 13.46 -49.90
C GLU A 11 8.82 13.69 -48.55
N LEU A 12 9.61 13.79 -47.45
CA LEU A 12 9.13 14.15 -46.13
C LEU A 12 8.73 15.62 -46.07
N VAL A 13 7.48 15.93 -46.41
CA VAL A 13 6.95 17.28 -46.30
C VAL A 13 6.57 17.53 -44.83
N ARG A 14 7.35 18.32 -44.11
CA ARG A 14 6.93 18.88 -42.81
C ARG A 14 5.72 19.78 -43.03
N ARG A 15 4.54 19.36 -42.59
CA ARG A 15 3.39 20.27 -42.43
C ARG A 15 3.73 21.27 -41.31
N PRO A 16 3.78 22.58 -41.60
CA PRO A 16 3.90 23.55 -40.50
C PRO A 16 2.69 23.43 -39.63
N LEU A 17 2.91 23.15 -38.33
CA LEU A 17 1.85 23.22 -37.33
C LEU A 17 1.31 24.65 -37.30
N PRO A 18 -0.01 24.88 -37.23
CA PRO A 18 -0.58 26.23 -37.15
C PRO A 18 -0.09 26.88 -35.85
N HIS A 19 0.85 27.78 -35.93
CA HIS A 19 1.32 28.54 -34.80
C HIS A 19 0.35 29.67 -34.48
N LYS A 20 -0.26 29.59 -33.27
CA LYS A 20 -1.03 30.71 -32.71
C LYS A 20 -0.03 31.86 -32.50
N LYS A 21 -0.24 32.97 -33.19
CA LYS A 21 0.62 34.16 -33.06
C LYS A 21 0.45 34.67 -31.62
N LEU A 22 1.51 34.58 -30.81
CA LEU A 22 1.52 35.08 -29.45
C LEU A 22 1.60 36.59 -29.45
N THR A 23 0.87 37.24 -28.57
CA THR A 23 0.98 38.67 -28.29
C THR A 23 1.66 38.83 -26.96
N PHE A 24 2.71 39.61 -26.91
CA PHE A 24 3.52 39.84 -25.71
C PHE A 24 3.19 41.16 -25.07
N THR A 25 3.39 41.25 -23.77
CA THR A 25 3.35 42.54 -23.05
C THR A 25 4.68 43.30 -23.26
N PRO A 26 4.74 44.62 -23.02
CA PRO A 26 6.00 45.39 -23.13
C PRO A 26 7.14 44.79 -22.29
N GLU A 27 6.84 44.30 -21.07
CA GLU A 27 7.85 43.66 -20.22
C GLU A 27 8.36 42.34 -20.89
N GLN A 28 7.46 41.58 -21.48
CA GLN A 28 7.80 40.33 -22.17
C GLN A 28 8.61 40.60 -23.42
N GLU A 29 8.27 41.64 -24.20
CA GLU A 29 9.07 42.06 -25.39
C GLU A 29 10.46 42.50 -24.93
N SER A 30 10.58 43.19 -23.80
CA SER A 30 11.87 43.61 -23.24
C SER A 30 12.75 42.41 -22.86
N VAL A 31 12.16 41.32 -22.34
CA VAL A 31 12.88 40.09 -22.05
C VAL A 31 13.37 39.39 -23.34
N ILE A 32 12.51 39.29 -24.35
CA ILE A 32 12.87 38.67 -25.66
C ILE A 32 13.99 39.44 -26.35
N ALA A 33 13.94 40.78 -26.27
CA ALA A 33 14.93 41.64 -26.92
C ALA A 33 16.23 41.80 -26.12
N HIS A 34 16.27 41.35 -24.84
CA HIS A 34 17.43 41.54 -23.98
C HIS A 34 18.69 40.80 -24.48
N ARG A 35 19.87 41.45 -24.41
CA ARG A 35 21.19 40.94 -24.84
C ARG A 35 22.32 41.51 -23.98
N ASN A 36 23.41 40.77 -23.91
CA ASN A 36 24.73 41.21 -23.43
C ASN A 36 24.85 41.69 -21.97
N SER A 37 23.87 41.40 -21.13
CA SER A 37 24.00 41.56 -19.67
C SER A 37 23.14 40.53 -18.95
N PRO A 38 23.41 40.22 -17.66
CA PRO A 38 22.55 39.35 -16.92
C PRO A 38 21.12 39.96 -16.77
N LEU A 39 20.12 39.10 -16.96
CA LEU A 39 18.71 39.45 -16.75
C LEU A 39 18.06 38.49 -15.80
N VAL A 40 17.50 38.99 -14.72
CA VAL A 40 16.64 38.24 -13.78
C VAL A 40 15.18 38.52 -14.13
N VAL A 41 14.43 37.46 -14.44
CA VAL A 41 13.01 37.51 -14.77
C VAL A 41 12.24 36.87 -13.64
N LEU A 42 11.55 37.66 -12.85
CA LEU A 42 10.68 37.21 -11.78
C LEU A 42 9.23 37.16 -12.26
N GLY A 43 8.48 36.18 -11.80
CA GLY A 43 7.05 36.10 -12.11
C GLY A 43 6.40 34.82 -11.58
N GLY A 44 5.14 34.92 -11.20
CA GLY A 44 4.37 33.79 -10.73
C GLY A 44 4.03 32.75 -11.81
N PRO A 45 3.33 31.68 -11.46
CA PRO A 45 2.85 30.70 -12.42
C PRO A 45 1.95 31.31 -13.49
N GLY A 46 2.07 30.85 -14.72
CA GLY A 46 1.23 31.33 -15.84
C GLY A 46 1.63 32.68 -16.43
N THR A 47 2.71 33.33 -15.95
CA THR A 47 3.19 34.61 -16.53
C THR A 47 3.98 34.43 -17.84
N GLY A 48 4.23 33.18 -18.25
CA GLY A 48 4.87 32.86 -19.53
C GLY A 48 6.39 32.79 -19.48
N LYS A 49 7.05 32.74 -18.31
CA LYS A 49 8.51 32.65 -18.14
C LYS A 49 9.18 31.68 -19.13
N THR A 50 8.72 30.42 -19.14
CA THR A 50 9.29 29.42 -20.05
C THR A 50 9.05 29.71 -21.53
N THR A 51 7.86 30.24 -21.86
CA THR A 51 7.57 30.70 -23.23
C THR A 51 8.54 31.79 -23.66
N LEU A 52 8.86 32.73 -22.77
CA LEU A 52 9.82 33.81 -23.06
C LEU A 52 11.22 33.29 -23.29
N LEU A 53 11.68 32.25 -22.59
CA LEU A 53 12.98 31.62 -22.85
C LEU A 53 13.03 30.98 -24.25
N VAL A 54 11.95 30.28 -24.65
CA VAL A 54 11.84 29.73 -26.02
C VAL A 54 11.85 30.87 -27.06
N GLU A 55 11.04 31.91 -26.88
CA GLU A 55 10.99 33.06 -27.79
C GLU A 55 12.31 33.82 -27.84
N SER A 56 12.98 33.97 -26.69
CA SER A 56 14.30 34.60 -26.59
C SER A 56 15.36 33.78 -27.36
N ALA A 57 15.33 32.46 -27.28
CA ALA A 57 16.20 31.61 -28.07
C ALA A 57 15.91 31.73 -29.58
N LEU A 58 14.62 31.66 -29.95
CA LEU A 58 14.19 31.77 -31.36
C LEU A 58 14.52 33.16 -31.95
N SER A 59 14.34 34.25 -31.19
CA SER A 59 14.72 35.59 -31.61
C SER A 59 16.20 35.65 -31.93
N ARG A 60 17.08 35.13 -31.05
CA ARG A 60 18.53 35.10 -31.25
C ARG A 60 18.91 34.30 -32.50
N ILE A 61 18.31 33.13 -32.71
CA ILE A 61 18.53 32.32 -33.91
C ILE A 61 18.10 33.08 -35.19
N THR A 62 16.97 33.77 -35.13
CA THR A 62 16.45 34.59 -36.23
C THR A 62 17.38 35.77 -36.52
N ASP A 63 17.97 36.38 -35.50
CA ASP A 63 18.95 37.45 -35.59
C ASP A 63 20.33 36.94 -36.10
N GLY A 64 20.49 35.62 -36.39
CA GLY A 64 21.68 35.03 -36.98
C GLY A 64 22.66 34.40 -35.98
N GLN A 65 22.29 34.29 -34.71
CA GLN A 65 23.11 33.58 -33.71
C GLN A 65 23.10 32.08 -33.97
N ASP A 66 24.26 31.42 -33.90
CA ASP A 66 24.37 29.97 -34.02
C ASP A 66 23.58 29.26 -32.90
N PRO A 67 22.62 28.39 -33.21
CA PRO A 67 21.88 27.64 -32.22
C PRO A 67 22.77 26.84 -31.26
N ASN A 68 23.92 26.35 -31.71
CA ASN A 68 24.87 25.60 -30.89
C ASN A 68 25.60 26.46 -29.85
N SER A 69 25.49 27.80 -29.97
CA SER A 69 26.04 28.74 -29.00
C SER A 69 25.01 29.14 -27.89
N ILE A 70 23.77 28.63 -27.98
CA ILE A 70 22.72 28.90 -27.02
C ILE A 70 22.56 27.67 -26.13
N LEU A 71 22.62 27.84 -24.82
CA LEU A 71 22.40 26.80 -23.83
C LEU A 71 21.15 27.13 -23.01
N LEU A 72 20.12 26.29 -23.06
CA LEU A 72 18.93 26.40 -22.25
C LEU A 72 18.96 25.32 -21.15
N LEU A 73 18.98 25.73 -19.90
CA LEU A 73 19.06 24.85 -18.73
C LEU A 73 17.73 24.77 -17.99
N THR A 74 17.39 23.53 -17.57
CA THR A 74 16.21 23.26 -16.74
C THR A 74 16.46 22.08 -15.79
N TYR A 75 15.53 21.78 -14.88
CA TYR A 75 15.70 20.80 -13.80
C TYR A 75 15.04 19.44 -14.06
N GLY A 76 14.21 19.33 -15.10
CA GLY A 76 13.50 18.09 -15.44
C GLY A 76 13.87 17.56 -16.84
N ARG A 77 14.04 16.23 -16.99
CA ARG A 77 14.34 15.59 -18.31
C ARG A 77 13.19 15.80 -19.30
N GLU A 78 11.94 15.60 -18.85
CA GLU A 78 10.75 15.83 -19.69
C GLU A 78 10.69 17.29 -20.13
N ARG A 79 10.92 18.21 -19.21
CA ARG A 79 10.93 19.63 -19.51
C ARG A 79 12.01 20.01 -20.51
N ALA A 80 13.21 19.47 -20.36
CA ALA A 80 14.28 19.66 -21.35
C ALA A 80 13.89 19.13 -22.75
N SER A 81 13.16 18.01 -22.83
CA SER A 81 12.61 17.48 -24.08
C SER A 81 11.56 18.40 -24.70
N GLU A 82 10.60 18.88 -23.90
CA GLU A 82 9.56 19.81 -24.36
C GLU A 82 10.17 21.11 -24.91
N LEU A 83 11.16 21.66 -24.21
CA LEU A 83 11.86 22.89 -24.64
C LEU A 83 12.62 22.65 -25.93
N ARG A 84 13.30 21.51 -26.10
CA ARG A 84 13.96 21.15 -27.38
C ARG A 84 12.97 21.09 -28.52
N ASP A 85 11.84 20.37 -28.27
CA ASP A 85 10.83 20.19 -29.31
C ASP A 85 10.19 21.54 -29.70
N ALA A 86 9.91 22.38 -28.68
CA ALA A 86 9.35 23.73 -28.89
C ALA A 86 10.24 24.63 -29.76
N VAL A 87 11.55 24.56 -29.58
CA VAL A 87 12.50 25.31 -30.43
C VAL A 87 12.65 24.62 -31.77
N ALA A 88 12.89 23.30 -31.83
CA ALA A 88 13.16 22.55 -33.03
C ALA A 88 12.00 22.57 -34.04
N LEU A 89 10.76 22.61 -33.60
CA LEU A 89 9.58 22.69 -34.47
C LEU A 89 9.41 24.08 -35.13
N ARG A 90 10.06 25.10 -34.59
CA ARG A 90 9.88 26.50 -35.00
C ARG A 90 11.13 27.12 -35.72
N THR A 91 12.20 26.37 -35.82
CA THR A 91 13.41 26.81 -36.56
C THR A 91 13.78 25.80 -37.63
N SER A 92 14.34 26.29 -38.73
CA SER A 92 14.97 25.48 -39.79
C SER A 92 16.49 25.33 -39.58
N ALA A 93 17.06 25.97 -38.56
CA ALA A 93 18.49 25.93 -38.30
C ALA A 93 18.93 24.51 -37.84
N ILE A 94 20.11 24.11 -38.30
CA ILE A 94 20.69 22.81 -37.97
C ILE A 94 21.27 22.87 -36.55
N MET A 95 20.81 21.98 -35.67
CA MET A 95 21.34 21.80 -34.33
C MET A 95 22.13 20.48 -34.28
N HIS A 96 23.39 20.53 -33.96
CA HIS A 96 24.24 19.35 -33.82
C HIS A 96 24.11 18.70 -32.44
N GLU A 97 23.78 19.49 -31.43
CA GLU A 97 23.55 19.04 -30.05
C GLU A 97 22.23 19.60 -29.51
N PRO A 98 21.68 18.96 -28.47
CA PRO A 98 20.45 19.44 -27.85
C PRO A 98 20.65 20.82 -27.23
N LEU A 99 19.92 21.84 -27.69
CA LEU A 99 19.96 23.20 -27.17
C LEU A 99 19.46 23.25 -25.69
N ALA A 100 18.46 22.49 -25.34
CA ALA A 100 17.95 22.43 -23.97
C ALA A 100 18.43 21.15 -23.26
N ARG A 101 18.97 21.31 -22.03
CA ARG A 101 19.55 20.24 -21.20
C ARG A 101 19.21 20.42 -19.73
N THR A 102 19.32 19.33 -18.94
CA THR A 102 19.37 19.45 -17.49
C THR A 102 20.81 19.74 -17.04
N PHE A 103 20.97 20.32 -15.82
CA PHE A 103 22.29 20.53 -15.21
C PHE A 103 23.11 19.24 -15.14
N HIS A 104 22.48 18.11 -14.77
CA HIS A 104 23.15 16.81 -14.72
C HIS A 104 23.62 16.34 -16.11
N SER A 105 22.80 16.53 -17.15
CA SER A 105 23.17 16.19 -18.52
C SER A 105 24.34 17.06 -19.04
N LEU A 106 24.35 18.35 -18.71
CA LEU A 106 25.46 19.25 -19.00
C LEU A 106 26.73 18.81 -18.27
N ALA A 107 26.62 18.58 -16.93
CA ALA A 107 27.74 18.13 -16.11
C ALA A 107 28.39 16.84 -16.65
N TYR A 108 27.55 15.87 -17.01
CA TYR A 108 28.03 14.63 -17.63
C TYR A 108 28.78 14.88 -18.96
N SER A 109 28.26 15.78 -19.79
CA SER A 109 28.95 16.13 -21.05
C SER A 109 30.29 16.85 -20.81
N ILE A 110 30.38 17.68 -19.75
CA ILE A 110 31.62 18.31 -19.33
C ILE A 110 32.66 17.27 -18.90
N LEU A 111 32.28 16.32 -18.06
CA LEU A 111 33.15 15.26 -17.59
C LEU A 111 33.63 14.31 -18.69
N LYS A 112 32.89 14.21 -19.81
CA LYS A 112 33.33 13.51 -21.01
C LYS A 112 34.37 14.29 -21.85
N MET A 113 34.55 15.58 -21.59
CA MET A 113 35.59 16.37 -22.25
C MET A 113 36.93 16.03 -21.57
N LYS A 114 37.66 15.14 -22.22
CA LYS A 114 38.95 14.65 -21.68
C LYS A 114 40.00 15.76 -21.66
N SER A 115 40.67 15.88 -20.51
CA SER A 115 41.85 16.73 -20.38
C SER A 115 43.07 16.16 -21.13
N HIS A 116 43.11 14.82 -21.31
CA HIS A 116 44.11 14.10 -22.07
C HIS A 116 43.51 12.79 -22.62
N ILE A 117 44.21 12.16 -23.62
CA ILE A 117 43.69 11.01 -24.39
C ILE A 117 43.43 9.80 -23.48
N ASP A 118 44.21 9.59 -22.42
CA ASP A 118 44.12 8.44 -21.51
C ASP A 118 43.19 8.68 -20.30
N ALA A 119 42.48 9.80 -20.28
CA ALA A 119 41.53 10.04 -19.15
C ALA A 119 40.38 9.03 -19.18
N PRO A 120 40.01 8.46 -18.02
CA PRO A 120 38.96 7.44 -17.91
C PRO A 120 37.61 7.99 -18.38
N GLU A 121 36.81 7.12 -19.01
CA GLU A 121 35.47 7.48 -19.43
C GLU A 121 34.50 7.45 -18.22
N PRO A 122 33.74 8.54 -17.95
CA PRO A 122 32.79 8.57 -16.83
C PRO A 122 31.58 7.68 -17.10
N ILE A 123 31.25 6.83 -16.13
CA ILE A 123 30.01 6.04 -16.11
C ILE A 123 29.18 6.46 -14.91
N LEU A 124 27.94 6.82 -15.16
CA LEU A 124 27.00 7.23 -14.11
C LEU A 124 26.38 6.01 -13.44
N MET A 125 26.47 5.94 -12.11
CA MET A 125 25.70 5.00 -11.29
C MET A 125 24.24 5.42 -11.20
N SER A 126 23.33 4.47 -11.06
CA SER A 126 21.93 4.77 -10.71
C SER A 126 21.78 4.90 -9.18
N GLY A 127 20.71 5.55 -8.71
CA GLY A 127 20.45 5.67 -7.28
C GLY A 127 20.33 4.32 -6.56
N PRO A 128 19.60 3.33 -7.10
CA PRO A 128 19.57 1.97 -6.56
C PRO A 128 20.93 1.28 -6.51
N GLU A 129 21.80 1.49 -7.53
CA GLU A 129 23.17 0.97 -7.52
C GLU A 129 24.01 1.56 -6.37
N GLN A 130 23.87 2.86 -6.15
CA GLN A 130 24.52 3.53 -5.05
C GLN A 130 24.09 2.98 -3.69
N GLU A 131 22.78 2.85 -3.48
CA GLU A 131 22.22 2.30 -2.23
C GLU A 131 22.68 0.86 -2.00
N TYR A 132 22.68 0.02 -3.04
CA TYR A 132 23.21 -1.33 -2.98
C TYR A 132 24.71 -1.34 -2.60
N PHE A 133 25.50 -0.48 -3.20
CA PHE A 133 26.93 -0.39 -2.93
C PHE A 133 27.21 0.06 -1.49
N ILE A 134 26.46 1.04 -0.99
CA ILE A 134 26.54 1.47 0.41
C ILE A 134 26.17 0.31 1.33
N THR A 135 25.11 -0.44 1.05
CA THR A 135 24.70 -1.61 1.85
C THR A 135 25.80 -2.67 1.90
N GLN A 136 26.43 -2.98 0.77
CA GLN A 136 27.54 -3.94 0.70
C GLN A 136 28.75 -3.51 1.54
N LEU A 137 29.08 -2.22 1.54
CA LEU A 137 30.17 -1.68 2.36
C LEU A 137 29.83 -1.76 3.86
N LEU A 138 28.57 -1.46 4.24
CA LEU A 138 28.11 -1.59 5.62
C LEU A 138 28.15 -3.04 6.11
N GLU A 139 27.73 -4.00 5.28
CA GLU A 139 27.86 -5.44 5.56
C GLU A 139 29.34 -5.83 5.77
N GLY A 140 30.22 -5.31 4.92
CA GLY A 140 31.67 -5.50 5.04
C GLY A 140 32.24 -4.92 6.34
N ASP A 141 31.78 -3.75 6.75
CA ASP A 141 32.17 -3.10 8.01
C ASP A 141 31.75 -3.92 9.23
N ILE A 142 30.54 -4.47 9.22
CA ILE A 142 30.03 -5.35 10.26
C ILE A 142 30.87 -6.64 10.32
N ALA A 143 31.08 -7.29 9.16
CA ALA A 143 31.83 -8.53 9.08
C ALA A 143 33.29 -8.37 9.54
N SER A 144 33.91 -7.21 9.28
CA SER A 144 35.27 -6.88 9.72
C SER A 144 35.33 -6.21 11.09
N SER A 145 34.24 -6.08 11.81
CA SER A 145 34.10 -5.47 13.13
C SER A 145 34.78 -4.10 13.22
N LYS A 146 34.55 -3.22 12.25
CA LYS A 146 35.10 -1.87 12.25
C LYS A 146 34.59 -1.05 13.43
N LYS A 147 35.51 -0.46 14.19
CA LYS A 147 35.25 0.21 15.48
C LYS A 147 34.83 1.69 15.36
N TYR A 148 34.74 2.26 14.19
CA TYR A 148 34.41 3.68 14.09
C TYR A 148 32.90 3.95 14.18
N TRP A 149 32.04 2.92 13.94
CA TRP A 149 30.61 3.04 14.16
C TRP A 149 30.29 2.99 15.65
N PRO A 150 29.49 3.93 16.17
CA PRO A 150 29.01 3.87 17.55
C PRO A 150 28.14 2.62 17.80
N THR A 151 28.23 2.06 19.00
CA THR A 151 27.54 0.81 19.38
C THR A 151 26.02 0.91 19.35
N ASP A 152 25.46 2.08 19.55
CA ASP A 152 24.02 2.36 19.46
C ASP A 152 23.49 2.30 18.01
N LEU A 153 24.36 2.42 17.01
CA LEU A 153 24.03 2.28 15.59
C LEU A 153 24.16 0.85 15.06
N GLU A 154 24.72 -0.10 15.79
CA GLU A 154 24.99 -1.48 15.29
C GLU A 154 23.74 -2.13 14.64
N LYS A 155 22.56 -1.97 15.26
CA LYS A 155 21.31 -2.50 14.72
C LYS A 155 20.82 -1.74 13.49
N ALA A 156 21.14 -0.47 13.38
CA ALA A 156 20.75 0.36 12.27
C ALA A 156 21.58 0.05 11.01
N LEU A 157 22.86 -0.29 11.16
CA LEU A 157 23.77 -0.58 10.05
C LEU A 157 23.26 -1.68 9.10
N THR A 158 22.44 -2.61 9.60
CA THR A 158 21.88 -3.71 8.82
C THR A 158 20.62 -3.34 8.05
N THR A 159 20.13 -2.10 8.21
CA THR A 159 18.85 -1.66 7.64
C THR A 159 19.05 -0.86 6.36
N HIS A 160 18.20 -1.10 5.35
CA HIS A 160 18.15 -0.28 4.14
C HIS A 160 17.84 1.20 4.43
N GLY A 161 17.06 1.47 5.49
CA GLY A 161 16.76 2.84 5.93
C GLY A 161 18.03 3.61 6.29
N PHE A 162 18.95 3.00 7.00
CA PHE A 162 20.22 3.62 7.37
C PHE A 162 21.13 3.85 6.15
N ALA A 163 21.23 2.89 5.24
CA ALA A 163 21.97 3.06 3.99
C ALA A 163 21.45 4.25 3.17
N ARG A 164 20.13 4.43 3.13
CA ARG A 164 19.47 5.57 2.49
C ARG A 164 19.78 6.90 3.19
N GLU A 165 19.71 6.95 4.52
CA GLU A 165 20.08 8.14 5.29
C GLU A 165 21.56 8.53 5.08
N LEU A 166 22.43 7.54 5.02
CA LEU A 166 23.86 7.75 4.78
C LEU A 166 24.11 8.30 3.37
N ARG A 167 23.44 7.72 2.37
CA ARG A 167 23.44 8.26 1.00
C ARG A 167 22.98 9.72 0.97
N ASP A 168 21.86 10.01 1.64
CA ASP A 168 21.28 11.34 1.64
C ASP A 168 22.18 12.37 2.38
N LEU A 169 22.87 11.97 3.43
CA LEU A 169 23.86 12.81 4.11
C LEU A 169 25.07 13.11 3.19
N ILE A 170 25.63 12.09 2.53
CA ILE A 170 26.72 12.25 1.56
C ILE A 170 26.29 13.17 0.42
N LEU A 171 25.08 12.97 -0.12
CA LEU A 171 24.52 13.82 -1.14
C LEU A 171 24.44 15.29 -0.71
N ARG A 172 23.85 15.57 0.47
CA ARG A 172 23.73 16.94 0.98
C ARG A 172 25.07 17.61 1.26
N ALA A 173 26.05 16.85 1.74
CA ALA A 173 27.40 17.33 1.93
C ALA A 173 28.07 17.64 0.57
N SER A 174 27.99 16.74 -0.40
CA SER A 174 28.58 16.89 -1.74
C SER A 174 28.01 18.09 -2.50
N GLU A 175 26.69 18.27 -2.50
CA GLU A 175 26.01 19.42 -3.15
C GLU A 175 26.51 20.78 -2.62
N ARG A 176 26.92 20.81 -1.35
CA ARG A 176 27.51 22.01 -0.73
C ARG A 176 29.00 22.13 -0.96
N GLY A 177 29.61 21.11 -1.55
CA GLY A 177 31.02 21.06 -1.86
C GLY A 177 31.89 20.67 -0.65
N LEU A 178 31.29 20.06 0.38
CA LEU A 178 32.04 19.53 1.52
C LEU A 178 32.82 18.28 1.10
N SER A 179 33.99 18.09 1.72
CA SER A 179 34.75 16.86 1.71
C SER A 179 34.42 15.99 2.93
N PRO A 180 34.84 14.72 2.96
CA PRO A 180 34.77 13.90 4.18
C PRO A 180 35.40 14.58 5.39
N GLN A 181 36.54 15.24 5.22
CA GLN A 181 37.26 15.97 6.27
C GLN A 181 36.45 17.18 6.78
N ASP A 182 35.77 17.91 5.89
CA ASP A 182 34.89 19.00 6.30
C ASP A 182 33.71 18.50 7.11
N LEU A 183 33.13 17.36 6.75
CA LEU A 183 32.05 16.72 7.53
C LEU A 183 32.55 16.25 8.92
N ALA A 184 33.79 15.74 9.00
CA ALA A 184 34.41 15.37 10.28
C ALA A 184 34.65 16.60 11.17
N THR A 185 35.05 17.73 10.59
CA THR A 185 35.22 18.99 11.29
C THR A 185 33.89 19.52 11.81
N SER A 186 32.85 19.51 10.95
CA SER A 186 31.49 19.89 11.28
C SER A 186 30.89 19.02 12.39
N SER A 187 31.23 17.75 12.45
CA SER A 187 30.84 16.84 13.55
C SER A 187 31.27 17.38 14.92
N THR A 188 32.50 17.90 15.01
CA THR A 188 33.02 18.46 16.25
C THR A 188 32.47 19.86 16.54
N GLU A 189 32.37 20.71 15.52
CA GLU A 189 31.89 22.07 15.62
C GLU A 189 30.42 22.12 16.08
N PHE A 190 29.59 21.25 15.55
CA PHE A 190 28.15 21.23 15.80
C PHE A 190 27.69 20.18 16.80
N ASN A 191 28.62 19.41 17.39
CA ASN A 191 28.33 18.33 18.33
C ASN A 191 27.37 17.26 17.77
N GLU A 192 27.63 16.84 16.53
CA GLU A 192 26.85 15.78 15.83
C GLU A 192 27.72 14.51 15.68
N PRO A 193 27.76 13.63 16.69
CA PRO A 193 28.77 12.58 16.80
C PRO A 193 28.73 11.55 15.68
N TYR A 194 27.55 11.32 15.08
CA TYR A 194 27.39 10.36 13.99
C TYR A 194 28.03 10.82 12.67
N TRP A 195 28.20 12.13 12.47
CA TRP A 195 28.83 12.65 11.24
C TRP A 195 30.30 12.27 11.15
N LYS A 196 30.98 12.08 12.28
CA LYS A 196 32.37 11.60 12.29
C LYS A 196 32.46 10.18 11.73
N ALA A 197 31.56 9.27 12.14
CA ALA A 197 31.53 7.92 11.60
C ALA A 197 31.12 7.93 10.12
N ALA A 198 30.13 8.74 9.76
CA ALA A 198 29.68 8.91 8.39
C ALA A 198 30.77 9.48 7.48
N SER A 199 31.63 10.39 7.98
CA SER A 199 32.78 10.93 7.22
C SER A 199 33.80 9.85 6.91
N GLN A 200 34.13 9.00 7.89
CA GLN A 200 35.07 7.87 7.71
C GLN A 200 34.53 6.82 6.73
N PHE A 201 33.21 6.55 6.81
CA PHE A 201 32.54 5.71 5.82
C PHE A 201 32.59 6.34 4.43
N TRP A 202 32.33 7.64 4.32
CA TRP A 202 32.36 8.34 3.03
C TRP A 202 33.75 8.33 2.39
N GLU A 203 34.79 8.49 3.19
CA GLU A 203 36.19 8.34 2.70
C GLU A 203 36.43 6.92 2.17
N GLN A 204 36.06 5.88 2.94
CA GLN A 204 36.13 4.49 2.48
C GLN A 204 35.31 4.24 1.21
N TYR A 205 34.11 4.82 1.10
CA TYR A 205 33.25 4.73 -0.07
C TYR A 205 33.96 5.27 -1.31
N LEU A 206 34.60 6.44 -1.21
CA LEU A 206 35.34 7.05 -2.31
C LEU A 206 36.57 6.21 -2.70
N ASP A 207 37.32 5.68 -1.72
CA ASP A 207 38.49 4.84 -1.96
C ASP A 207 38.13 3.54 -2.69
N VAL A 208 37.06 2.86 -2.27
CA VAL A 208 36.60 1.62 -2.91
C VAL A 208 36.05 1.90 -4.31
N MET A 209 35.38 3.03 -4.52
CA MET A 209 34.95 3.47 -5.84
C MET A 209 36.14 3.68 -6.79
N ALA A 210 37.21 4.31 -6.30
CA ALA A 210 38.44 4.52 -7.08
C ALA A 210 39.11 3.19 -7.43
N LEU A 211 39.28 2.29 -6.46
CA LEU A 211 39.87 0.96 -6.68
C LEU A 211 39.09 0.08 -7.67
N GLN A 212 37.75 0.15 -7.63
CA GLN A 212 36.92 -0.58 -8.60
C GLN A 212 37.09 -0.03 -10.01
N SER A 213 37.29 1.27 -10.14
CA SER A 213 37.54 1.92 -11.44
C SER A 213 38.85 1.48 -12.06
N GLU A 214 39.91 1.25 -11.24
CA GLU A 214 41.22 0.77 -11.70
C GLU A 214 41.24 -0.73 -12.05
N SER A 215 40.48 -1.55 -11.31
CA SER A 215 40.50 -3.01 -11.43
C SER A 215 39.76 -3.55 -12.67
N ALA A 216 38.91 -2.74 -13.30
CA ALA A 216 38.02 -3.20 -14.40
C ALA A 216 38.71 -3.34 -15.76
N GLY A 217 40.05 -3.06 -15.87
CA GLY A 217 40.82 -3.23 -17.09
C GLY A 217 40.47 -2.28 -18.25
N ASP A 218 39.27 -1.72 -18.29
CA ASP A 218 38.83 -0.58 -19.09
C ASP A 218 38.83 0.62 -18.13
N ALA A 219 39.63 1.64 -18.42
CA ALA A 219 39.73 2.85 -17.59
C ALA A 219 38.38 3.61 -17.55
N LYS A 220 37.47 3.17 -16.69
CA LYS A 220 36.13 3.71 -16.53
C LYS A 220 35.96 4.32 -15.14
N LEU A 221 35.68 5.61 -15.08
CA LEU A 221 35.45 6.31 -13.81
C LEU A 221 33.96 6.21 -13.43
N ARG A 222 33.65 5.46 -12.38
CA ARG A 222 32.28 5.44 -11.85
C ARG A 222 32.01 6.72 -11.08
N ILE A 223 30.94 7.41 -11.45
CA ILE A 223 30.52 8.67 -10.83
C ILE A 223 29.16 8.49 -10.21
N ASP A 224 29.07 8.89 -8.95
CA ASP A 224 27.83 9.00 -8.20
C ASP A 224 26.96 10.12 -8.81
N PRO A 225 25.64 9.91 -9.07
CA PRO A 225 24.74 10.95 -9.53
C PRO A 225 24.75 12.20 -8.67
N SER A 226 24.96 12.06 -7.36
CA SER A 226 25.01 13.16 -6.41
C SER A 226 26.25 14.03 -6.59
N GLN A 227 27.33 13.50 -7.11
CA GLN A 227 28.62 14.18 -7.25
C GLN A 227 28.86 14.75 -8.64
N ILE A 228 28.05 14.36 -9.64
CA ILE A 228 28.31 14.68 -11.04
C ILE A 228 28.45 16.18 -11.31
N VAL A 229 27.62 17.01 -10.67
CA VAL A 229 27.62 18.46 -10.87
C VAL A 229 28.85 19.11 -10.19
N ILE A 230 29.14 18.70 -8.96
CA ILE A 230 30.31 19.24 -8.24
C ILE A 230 31.62 18.76 -8.85
N GLU A 231 31.68 17.51 -9.35
CA GLU A 231 32.83 17.00 -10.06
C GLU A 231 33.04 17.70 -11.41
N ALA A 232 31.98 18.01 -12.13
CA ALA A 232 32.07 18.83 -13.33
C ALA A 232 32.60 20.24 -13.02
N TYR A 233 32.14 20.86 -11.93
CA TYR A 233 32.67 22.14 -11.47
C TYR A 233 34.17 22.03 -11.12
N ARG A 234 34.56 20.99 -10.35
CA ARG A 234 35.97 20.75 -10.00
C ARG A 234 36.83 20.51 -11.25
N HIS A 235 36.31 19.75 -12.22
CA HIS A 235 36.98 19.49 -13.47
C HIS A 235 37.26 20.79 -14.25
N LEU A 236 36.29 21.71 -14.32
CA LEU A 236 36.44 23.00 -14.95
C LEU A 236 37.48 23.91 -14.23
N LYS A 237 37.47 23.87 -12.89
CA LYS A 237 38.47 24.62 -12.08
C LYS A 237 39.89 24.08 -12.26
N ALA A 238 40.04 22.76 -12.41
CA ALA A 238 41.34 22.12 -12.66
C ALA A 238 41.83 22.31 -14.10
N ASN A 239 40.93 22.57 -15.06
CA ASN A 239 41.24 22.72 -16.48
C ASN A 239 40.67 24.04 -17.05
N PRO A 240 41.32 25.17 -16.75
CA PRO A 240 40.83 26.50 -17.17
C PRO A 240 40.64 26.67 -18.69
N GLU A 241 41.40 25.92 -19.49
CA GLU A 241 41.29 25.88 -20.95
C GLU A 241 39.94 25.29 -21.40
N ILE A 242 39.43 24.24 -20.76
CA ILE A 242 38.11 23.66 -21.01
C ILE A 242 37.00 24.66 -20.60
N SER A 243 37.18 25.29 -19.45
CA SER A 243 36.27 26.35 -18.99
C SER A 243 36.19 27.51 -20.00
N ALA A 244 37.34 28.01 -20.48
CA ALA A 244 37.37 29.06 -21.48
C ALA A 244 36.74 28.64 -22.83
N GLN A 245 36.99 27.40 -23.28
CA GLN A 245 36.39 26.84 -24.49
C GLN A 245 34.86 26.77 -24.38
N LEU A 246 34.33 26.33 -23.23
CA LEU A 246 32.87 26.25 -23.01
C LEU A 246 32.23 27.64 -22.92
N ARG A 247 32.88 28.61 -22.27
CA ARG A 247 32.42 30.02 -22.26
C ARG A 247 32.43 30.66 -23.66
N ALA A 248 33.44 30.35 -24.47
CA ALA A 248 33.48 30.83 -25.84
C ALA A 248 32.42 30.17 -26.72
N ARG A 249 32.08 28.90 -26.41
CA ARG A 249 31.05 28.16 -27.13
C ARG A 249 29.64 28.62 -26.72
N PHE A 250 29.34 28.67 -25.43
CA PHE A 250 28.01 29.04 -24.92
C PHE A 250 27.95 30.54 -24.63
N THR A 251 27.76 31.34 -25.67
CA THR A 251 27.69 32.81 -25.53
C THR A 251 26.40 33.30 -24.91
N THR A 252 25.33 32.48 -24.97
CA THR A 252 24.04 32.77 -24.34
C THR A 252 23.62 31.60 -23.48
N ILE A 253 23.27 31.88 -22.21
CA ILE A 253 22.71 30.88 -21.27
C ILE A 253 21.34 31.37 -20.81
N LEU A 254 20.35 30.49 -20.97
CA LEU A 254 18.97 30.71 -20.55
C LEU A 254 18.61 29.67 -19.50
N VAL A 255 18.14 30.06 -18.31
CA VAL A 255 17.84 29.15 -17.20
C VAL A 255 16.37 29.23 -16.82
N ASP A 256 15.65 28.13 -16.93
CA ASP A 256 14.26 28.00 -16.47
C ASP A 256 14.24 27.50 -15.03
N GLU A 257 13.30 27.94 -14.22
CA GLU A 257 13.06 27.50 -12.83
C GLU A 257 14.29 27.63 -11.89
N TYR A 258 15.03 28.73 -11.97
CA TYR A 258 16.29 28.92 -11.22
C TYR A 258 16.16 28.72 -9.70
N GLN A 259 14.99 28.92 -9.12
CA GLN A 259 14.70 28.63 -7.71
C GLN A 259 14.88 27.16 -7.31
N GLU A 260 14.96 26.23 -8.27
CA GLU A 260 15.19 24.80 -8.01
C GLU A 260 16.68 24.44 -7.95
N SER A 261 17.59 25.43 -8.14
CA SER A 261 19.04 25.16 -8.16
C SER A 261 19.59 24.83 -6.78
N ASP A 262 20.41 23.78 -6.71
CA ASP A 262 21.27 23.50 -5.59
C ASP A 262 22.59 24.33 -5.65
N PRO A 263 23.35 24.39 -4.52
CA PRO A 263 24.60 25.17 -4.50
C PRO A 263 25.67 24.72 -5.50
N ALA A 264 25.76 23.41 -5.84
CA ALA A 264 26.72 22.93 -6.83
C ALA A 264 26.35 23.37 -8.25
N GLN A 265 25.06 23.34 -8.58
CA GLN A 265 24.53 23.83 -9.86
C GLN A 265 24.77 25.35 -10.03
N ARG A 266 24.58 26.12 -8.96
CA ARG A 266 24.87 27.55 -8.94
C ARG A 266 26.36 27.84 -9.17
N LYS A 267 27.25 27.08 -8.51
CA LYS A 267 28.70 27.18 -8.73
C LYS A 267 29.08 26.86 -10.19
N LEU A 268 28.52 25.79 -10.74
CA LEU A 268 28.75 25.38 -12.13
C LEU A 268 28.25 26.44 -13.11
N LEU A 269 27.05 27.01 -12.87
CA LEU A 269 26.49 28.08 -13.71
C LEU A 269 27.38 29.32 -13.69
N ARG A 270 27.83 29.78 -12.51
CA ARG A 270 28.74 30.93 -12.38
C ARG A 270 30.07 30.74 -13.15
N GLU A 271 30.57 29.50 -13.16
CA GLU A 271 31.80 29.18 -13.89
C GLU A 271 31.62 29.27 -15.41
N LEU A 272 30.41 28.95 -15.92
CA LEU A 272 30.10 28.92 -17.35
C LEU A 272 29.50 30.24 -17.89
N ALA A 273 28.83 31.01 -17.03
CA ALA A 273 28.06 32.18 -17.42
C ALA A 273 28.96 33.29 -18.00
N GLY A 274 28.58 33.74 -19.19
CA GLY A 274 29.08 34.96 -19.81
C GLY A 274 28.16 36.17 -19.51
N SER A 275 28.28 37.20 -20.31
CA SER A 275 27.49 38.45 -20.20
C SER A 275 26.03 38.26 -20.61
N ASP A 276 25.71 37.36 -21.56
CA ASP A 276 24.32 37.11 -22.02
C ASP A 276 23.68 35.96 -21.25
N LEU A 277 23.14 36.26 -20.10
CA LEU A 277 22.51 35.33 -19.18
C LEU A 277 21.06 35.75 -18.84
N VAL A 278 20.10 34.86 -18.98
CA VAL A 278 18.72 35.11 -18.57
C VAL A 278 18.31 34.05 -17.55
N LEU A 279 17.92 34.47 -16.33
CA LEU A 279 17.47 33.63 -15.25
C LEU A 279 15.98 33.85 -15.00
N CYS A 280 15.16 32.83 -15.20
CA CYS A 280 13.74 32.84 -14.81
C CYS A 280 13.56 32.19 -13.45
N ALA A 281 12.91 32.89 -12.51
CA ALA A 281 12.70 32.42 -11.16
C ALA A 281 11.29 32.71 -10.63
N ASP A 282 10.87 31.89 -9.69
CA ASP A 282 9.63 32.03 -8.91
C ASP A 282 9.83 31.40 -7.53
N GLY A 283 10.13 32.21 -6.53
CA GLY A 283 10.43 31.76 -5.18
C GLY A 283 9.29 31.00 -4.52
N ASP A 284 8.04 31.34 -4.84
CA ASP A 284 6.84 30.71 -4.26
C ASP A 284 6.54 29.32 -4.86
N SER A 285 7.17 29.01 -6.01
CA SER A 285 7.05 27.70 -6.67
C SER A 285 8.25 26.78 -6.42
N ALA A 286 9.14 27.10 -5.49
CA ALA A 286 10.29 26.27 -5.14
C ALA A 286 9.87 25.05 -4.31
N VAL A 287 9.93 23.87 -4.89
CA VAL A 287 9.53 22.60 -4.24
C VAL A 287 10.66 21.57 -4.16
N GLY A 288 11.86 21.91 -4.61
CA GLY A 288 13.01 21.04 -4.71
C GLY A 288 13.90 20.97 -3.47
N ARG A 289 13.50 21.49 -2.29
CA ARG A 289 14.33 21.46 -1.08
C ARG A 289 14.81 20.05 -0.73
N PHE A 290 13.94 19.04 -0.87
CA PHE A 290 14.32 17.63 -0.66
C PHE A 290 15.37 17.13 -1.67
N ARG A 291 15.58 17.81 -2.79
CA ARG A 291 16.62 17.57 -3.80
C ARG A 291 17.80 18.53 -3.70
N GLY A 292 17.93 19.27 -2.61
CA GLY A 292 19.04 20.21 -2.38
C GLY A 292 18.81 21.65 -2.79
N ALA A 293 17.68 21.99 -3.41
CA ALA A 293 17.35 23.37 -3.71
C ALA A 293 17.32 24.23 -2.44
N ASP A 294 17.78 25.46 -2.54
CA ASP A 294 17.84 26.39 -1.43
C ASP A 294 17.05 27.69 -1.74
N PRO A 295 15.70 27.62 -1.60
CA PRO A 295 14.84 28.76 -1.93
C PRO A 295 15.05 29.97 -0.99
N ASP A 296 15.51 29.74 0.23
CA ASP A 296 15.68 30.80 1.22
C ASP A 296 16.90 31.69 0.92
N GLN A 297 17.85 31.13 0.16
CA GLN A 297 19.03 31.87 -0.31
C GLN A 297 18.85 32.45 -1.72
N LEU A 298 17.69 32.25 -2.34
CA LEU A 298 17.45 32.65 -3.74
C LEU A 298 17.69 34.16 -3.97
N HIS A 299 17.22 35.00 -3.08
CA HIS A 299 17.39 36.48 -3.20
C HIS A 299 18.88 36.88 -3.18
N LEU A 300 19.67 36.34 -2.27
CA LEU A 300 21.10 36.61 -2.20
C LEU A 300 21.86 36.16 -3.47
N GLU A 301 21.42 35.02 -4.03
CA GLU A 301 21.99 34.50 -5.27
C GLU A 301 21.61 35.35 -6.48
N LEU A 302 20.41 35.89 -6.53
CA LEU A 302 19.96 36.78 -7.60
C LEU A 302 20.62 38.16 -7.49
N ASP A 303 20.85 38.70 -6.30
CA ASP A 303 21.54 39.97 -6.07
C ASP A 303 22.93 39.97 -6.71
N HIS A 304 23.65 38.86 -6.67
CA HIS A 304 24.95 38.71 -7.34
C HIS A 304 24.91 39.02 -8.85
N TYR A 305 23.84 38.59 -9.53
CA TYR A 305 23.65 38.86 -10.96
C TYR A 305 23.09 40.27 -11.21
N LEU A 306 22.39 40.85 -10.25
CA LEU A 306 21.83 42.19 -10.33
C LEU A 306 22.88 43.29 -10.16
N GLU A 307 24.05 43.03 -9.58
CA GLU A 307 25.17 43.96 -9.51
C GLU A 307 25.55 44.52 -10.90
N THR A 308 25.44 43.69 -11.95
CA THR A 308 25.78 44.06 -13.34
C THR A 308 24.62 43.92 -14.32
N GLY A 309 23.49 43.41 -13.85
CA GLY A 309 22.33 43.02 -14.62
C GLY A 309 21.09 43.87 -14.39
N LYS A 310 19.96 43.37 -14.88
CA LYS A 310 18.64 43.98 -14.74
C LYS A 310 17.63 43.02 -14.18
N GLU A 311 16.59 43.48 -13.52
CA GLU A 311 15.42 42.75 -13.11
C GLU A 311 14.19 43.17 -13.92
N ILE A 312 13.38 42.19 -14.32
CA ILE A 312 12.06 42.39 -14.90
C ILE A 312 11.07 41.49 -14.17
N THR A 313 10.03 42.07 -13.56
CA THR A 313 8.96 41.33 -12.90
C THR A 313 7.75 41.25 -13.82
N LEU A 314 7.34 40.01 -14.16
CA LEU A 314 6.15 39.71 -14.97
C LEU A 314 4.90 39.71 -14.08
N LYS A 315 3.98 40.66 -14.29
CA LYS A 315 2.77 40.78 -13.47
C LYS A 315 1.54 40.08 -14.05
N LYS A 316 1.45 39.97 -15.38
CA LYS A 316 0.26 39.44 -16.04
C LYS A 316 0.30 37.92 -16.07
N CYS A 317 -0.67 37.25 -15.42
CA CYS A 317 -0.93 35.83 -15.56
C CYS A 317 -1.81 35.57 -16.80
N PHE A 318 -1.41 34.63 -17.65
CA PHE A 318 -2.16 34.21 -18.84
C PHE A 318 -2.96 32.93 -18.62
N ARG A 319 -2.93 32.35 -17.43
CA ARG A 319 -3.81 31.30 -17.00
C ARG A 319 -5.00 31.95 -16.31
N SER A 320 -6.08 32.04 -17.00
CA SER A 320 -7.32 32.59 -16.44
C SER A 320 -8.22 31.41 -16.07
N MET A 321 -8.45 31.16 -14.82
CA MET A 321 -9.55 30.32 -14.40
C MET A 321 -10.83 31.08 -14.78
N THR A 322 -11.60 30.52 -15.70
CA THR A 322 -12.84 31.11 -16.18
C THR A 322 -14.05 30.66 -15.37
N GLU A 323 -13.92 29.58 -14.62
CA GLU A 323 -14.95 29.01 -13.78
C GLU A 323 -14.60 29.09 -12.30
N PRO A 324 -15.63 29.10 -11.41
CA PRO A 324 -15.38 29.20 -9.97
C PRO A 324 -14.63 27.98 -9.43
N VAL A 325 -13.92 28.20 -8.36
CA VAL A 325 -13.30 27.12 -7.59
C VAL A 325 -14.42 26.31 -6.93
N VAL A 326 -14.41 24.99 -7.16
CA VAL A 326 -15.34 24.06 -6.53
C VAL A 326 -14.74 23.53 -5.25
N VAL A 327 -15.35 23.81 -4.12
CA VAL A 327 -14.89 23.34 -2.80
C VAL A 327 -15.87 22.28 -2.27
N GLY A 328 -15.37 21.16 -1.75
CA GLY A 328 -16.19 20.08 -1.21
C GLY A 328 -15.66 19.45 0.06
N ARG A 329 -16.57 19.19 1.05
CA ARG A 329 -16.32 18.41 2.26
C ARG A 329 -17.07 17.11 2.20
N PHE A 330 -16.44 16.00 2.58
CA PHE A 330 -16.99 14.66 2.47
C PHE A 330 -16.77 13.86 3.75
N ARG A 331 -17.63 12.86 3.98
CA ARG A 331 -17.54 11.96 5.16
C ARG A 331 -16.50 10.85 5.00
N SER A 332 -16.07 10.60 3.77
CA SER A 332 -15.10 9.54 3.49
C SER A 332 -14.32 9.82 2.21
N GLN A 333 -13.14 9.20 2.10
CA GLN A 333 -12.33 9.23 0.87
C GLN A 333 -13.08 8.63 -0.34
N SER A 334 -14.04 7.73 -0.11
CA SER A 334 -14.86 7.17 -1.17
C SER A 334 -15.87 8.18 -1.71
N GLU A 335 -16.53 8.96 -0.85
CA GLU A 335 -17.44 10.03 -1.28
C GLU A 335 -16.67 11.14 -2.01
N GLU A 336 -15.52 11.55 -1.49
CA GLU A 336 -14.61 12.51 -2.14
C GLU A 336 -14.25 12.03 -3.56
N ALA A 337 -13.80 10.79 -3.68
CA ALA A 337 -13.41 10.20 -4.96
C ALA A 337 -14.59 10.09 -5.96
N GLN A 338 -15.78 9.73 -5.48
CA GLN A 338 -16.99 9.68 -6.31
C GLN A 338 -17.40 11.07 -6.80
N PHE A 339 -17.28 12.10 -5.95
CA PHE A 339 -17.56 13.47 -6.34
C PHE A 339 -16.59 13.94 -7.45
N ILE A 340 -15.31 13.71 -7.29
CA ILE A 340 -14.30 14.07 -8.32
C ILE A 340 -14.59 13.31 -9.63
N ALA A 341 -14.90 12.01 -9.53
CA ALA A 341 -15.28 11.19 -10.69
C ALA A 341 -16.51 11.75 -11.40
N TYR A 342 -17.52 12.18 -10.63
CA TYR A 342 -18.72 12.82 -11.20
C TYR A 342 -18.36 14.11 -11.96
N GLN A 343 -17.57 15.01 -11.36
CA GLN A 343 -17.17 16.27 -11.97
C GLN A 343 -16.39 16.06 -13.28
N PHE A 344 -15.44 15.14 -13.28
CA PHE A 344 -14.65 14.82 -14.47
C PHE A 344 -15.51 14.20 -15.58
N ARG A 345 -16.38 13.26 -15.22
CA ARG A 345 -17.28 12.64 -16.20
C ARG A 345 -18.28 13.63 -16.75
N TYR A 346 -18.80 14.53 -15.92
CA TYR A 346 -19.68 15.61 -16.36
C TYR A 346 -18.97 16.52 -17.36
N ALA A 347 -17.76 16.97 -17.06
CA ALA A 347 -16.98 17.81 -17.94
C ALA A 347 -16.65 17.12 -19.28
N HIS A 348 -16.36 15.83 -19.26
CA HIS A 348 -16.12 15.07 -20.48
C HIS A 348 -17.37 14.92 -21.35
N LEU A 349 -18.47 14.52 -20.74
CA LEU A 349 -19.71 14.22 -21.49
C LEU A 349 -20.45 15.47 -21.95
N ILE A 350 -20.46 16.53 -21.13
CA ILE A 350 -21.26 17.74 -21.40
C ILE A 350 -20.41 18.83 -22.07
N HIS A 351 -19.16 19.01 -21.65
CA HIS A 351 -18.30 20.06 -22.20
C HIS A 351 -17.29 19.53 -23.23
N GLY A 352 -17.23 18.19 -23.44
CA GLY A 352 -16.30 17.59 -24.40
C GLY A 352 -14.82 17.68 -24.01
N THR A 353 -14.52 17.93 -22.74
CA THR A 353 -13.13 18.03 -22.25
C THR A 353 -12.45 16.66 -22.36
N PRO A 354 -11.31 16.54 -23.05
CA PRO A 354 -10.56 15.29 -23.12
C PRO A 354 -10.08 14.83 -21.73
N TRP A 355 -9.99 13.51 -21.52
CA TRP A 355 -9.49 12.95 -20.26
C TRP A 355 -8.04 13.37 -19.96
N SER A 356 -7.23 13.48 -20.99
CA SER A 356 -5.82 13.94 -20.91
C SER A 356 -5.66 15.40 -20.47
N GLU A 357 -6.75 16.20 -20.48
CA GLU A 357 -6.79 17.57 -19.98
C GLU A 357 -7.36 17.65 -18.54
N MET A 358 -7.42 16.52 -17.83
CA MET A 358 -7.89 16.42 -16.45
C MET A 358 -6.87 15.71 -15.56
N ALA A 359 -6.67 16.22 -14.34
CA ALA A 359 -5.75 15.60 -13.38
C ALA A 359 -6.23 15.69 -11.94
N VAL A 360 -5.85 14.69 -11.12
CA VAL A 360 -5.97 14.76 -9.66
C VAL A 360 -4.58 14.88 -9.06
N ILE A 361 -4.39 15.90 -8.23
CA ILE A 361 -3.13 16.16 -7.54
C ILE A 361 -3.29 15.79 -6.06
N LEU A 362 -2.39 14.94 -5.57
CA LEU A 362 -2.32 14.46 -4.20
C LEU A 362 -1.01 14.88 -3.55
N ARG A 363 -1.02 15.05 -2.23
CA ARG A 363 0.24 15.24 -1.48
C ARG A 363 1.08 13.96 -1.48
N THR A 364 0.43 12.84 -1.19
CA THR A 364 1.00 11.48 -1.22
C THR A 364 -0.01 10.51 -1.83
N PRO A 365 0.42 9.50 -2.61
CA PRO A 365 -0.54 8.60 -3.29
C PRO A 365 -1.40 7.78 -2.34
N GLY A 366 -0.85 7.11 -1.37
CA GLY A 366 -1.51 6.36 -0.29
C GLY A 366 -2.87 5.72 -0.59
N ALA A 367 -3.69 5.60 0.44
CA ALA A 367 -5.05 5.06 0.37
C ALA A 367 -5.99 5.87 -0.52
N GLN A 368 -5.79 7.18 -0.59
CA GLN A 368 -6.62 8.10 -1.38
C GLN A 368 -6.51 7.83 -2.89
N ALA A 369 -5.30 7.55 -3.40
CA ALA A 369 -5.13 7.19 -4.81
C ALA A 369 -5.89 5.88 -5.15
N LEU A 370 -5.98 4.94 -4.20
CA LEU A 370 -6.72 3.70 -4.37
C LEU A 370 -8.24 3.97 -4.45
N ALA A 371 -8.77 4.83 -3.58
CA ALA A 371 -10.18 5.23 -3.59
C ALA A 371 -10.54 5.92 -4.92
N LEU A 372 -9.71 6.86 -5.38
CA LEU A 372 -9.87 7.56 -6.66
C LEU A 372 -9.87 6.58 -7.85
N ARG A 373 -8.92 5.66 -7.91
CA ARG A 373 -8.85 4.65 -8.98
C ARG A 373 -10.10 3.77 -9.01
N ARG A 374 -10.62 3.36 -7.85
CA ARG A 374 -11.87 2.59 -7.75
C ARG A 374 -13.06 3.40 -8.27
N ALA A 375 -13.22 4.63 -7.80
CA ALA A 375 -14.31 5.50 -8.24
C ALA A 375 -14.24 5.79 -9.75
N PHE A 376 -13.06 6.05 -10.29
CA PHE A 376 -12.86 6.29 -11.72
C PHE A 376 -13.13 5.04 -12.55
N SER A 377 -12.70 3.87 -12.09
CA SER A 377 -13.03 2.59 -12.75
C SER A 377 -14.53 2.34 -12.78
N GLN A 378 -15.24 2.57 -11.67
CA GLN A 378 -16.71 2.46 -11.59
C GLN A 378 -17.42 3.46 -12.50
N ALA A 379 -16.85 4.66 -12.63
CA ALA A 379 -17.36 5.69 -13.54
C ALA A 379 -16.89 5.49 -15.00
N SER A 380 -16.18 4.43 -15.34
CA SER A 380 -15.59 4.19 -16.66
C SER A 380 -14.71 5.34 -17.16
N ILE A 381 -13.94 5.96 -16.25
CA ILE A 381 -12.97 6.99 -16.54
C ILE A 381 -11.59 6.32 -16.69
N PRO A 382 -10.95 6.44 -17.86
CA PRO A 382 -9.61 5.88 -18.04
C PRO A 382 -8.59 6.67 -17.23
N VAL A 383 -7.75 5.95 -16.49
CA VAL A 383 -6.70 6.54 -15.63
C VAL A 383 -5.34 6.10 -16.10
N SER A 384 -4.36 7.02 -16.09
CA SER A 384 -2.98 6.66 -16.40
C SER A 384 -2.46 5.65 -15.38
N THR A 385 -1.87 4.58 -15.88
CA THR A 385 -1.03 3.71 -15.07
C THR A 385 0.29 4.43 -14.82
N GLN A 386 0.34 5.28 -13.78
CA GLN A 386 1.66 5.68 -13.28
C GLN A 386 2.36 4.44 -12.76
N SER A 387 3.65 4.31 -13.02
CA SER A 387 4.51 3.27 -12.51
C SER A 387 4.39 3.21 -10.98
N GLN A 388 3.58 2.28 -10.47
CA GLN A 388 3.74 1.85 -9.09
C GLN A 388 5.11 1.21 -8.98
N ALA A 389 5.76 1.34 -7.81
CA ALA A 389 6.91 0.51 -7.52
C ALA A 389 6.53 -0.94 -7.85
N LEU A 390 7.39 -1.68 -8.54
CA LEU A 390 7.11 -3.06 -8.94
C LEU A 390 6.69 -3.92 -7.74
N SER A 391 7.31 -3.69 -6.58
CA SER A 391 6.98 -4.34 -5.31
C SER A 391 5.52 -4.17 -4.87
N GLY A 392 4.89 -3.05 -5.19
CA GLY A 392 3.49 -2.74 -4.87
C GLY A 392 2.46 -3.25 -5.89
N ASN A 393 2.89 -3.79 -7.02
CA ASN A 393 1.99 -4.31 -8.03
C ASN A 393 1.35 -5.63 -7.55
N PRO A 394 0.01 -5.79 -7.60
CA PRO A 394 -0.67 -6.99 -7.14
C PRO A 394 -0.22 -8.29 -7.82
N ALA A 395 0.19 -8.24 -9.08
CA ALA A 395 0.72 -9.39 -9.81
C ALA A 395 2.15 -9.74 -9.38
N ILE A 396 2.95 -8.74 -9.03
CA ILE A 396 4.36 -8.89 -8.67
C ILE A 396 4.56 -9.22 -7.18
N ALA A 397 3.77 -8.64 -6.29
CA ALA A 397 3.93 -8.80 -4.84
C ALA A 397 3.94 -10.27 -4.36
N PRO A 398 3.03 -11.17 -4.82
CA PRO A 398 3.10 -12.60 -4.46
C PRO A 398 4.33 -13.30 -5.07
N PHE A 399 4.73 -12.90 -6.26
CA PHE A 399 5.90 -13.42 -6.95
C PHE A 399 7.19 -13.11 -6.17
N LEU A 400 7.36 -11.86 -5.77
CA LEU A 400 8.47 -11.45 -4.91
C LEU A 400 8.43 -12.15 -3.56
N LEU A 401 7.25 -12.29 -2.95
CA LEU A 401 7.10 -13.00 -1.68
C LEU A 401 7.56 -14.47 -1.77
N LEU A 402 7.23 -15.18 -2.86
CA LEU A 402 7.75 -16.53 -3.13
C LEU A 402 9.28 -16.53 -3.23
N ALA A 403 9.85 -15.57 -3.95
CA ALA A 403 11.29 -15.45 -4.12
C ALA A 403 11.99 -15.08 -2.80
N GLU A 404 11.44 -14.18 -2.00
CA GLU A 404 11.94 -13.79 -0.67
C GLU A 404 11.98 -14.98 0.30
N ILE A 405 10.91 -15.77 0.33
CA ILE A 405 10.85 -16.98 1.18
C ILE A 405 11.84 -18.05 0.67
N ALA A 406 11.96 -18.22 -0.64
CA ALA A 406 12.88 -19.19 -1.23
C ALA A 406 14.35 -18.82 -0.96
N THR A 407 14.70 -17.53 -0.99
CA THR A 407 16.06 -17.03 -0.68
C THR A 407 16.37 -16.98 0.81
N GLY A 408 15.36 -17.11 1.68
CA GLY A 408 15.50 -16.99 3.13
C GLY A 408 15.53 -15.54 3.64
N SER A 409 15.24 -14.56 2.77
CA SER A 409 15.13 -13.14 3.14
C SER A 409 13.88 -12.86 3.98
N LYS A 410 12.87 -13.72 3.85
CA LYS A 410 11.61 -13.65 4.59
C LYS A 410 11.21 -15.01 5.12
N GLU A 411 10.63 -15.04 6.31
CA GLU A 411 10.14 -16.27 6.93
C GLU A 411 8.80 -16.70 6.33
N LEU A 412 8.60 -18.02 6.23
CA LEU A 412 7.30 -18.63 5.90
C LEU A 412 6.38 -18.54 7.12
N SER A 413 5.89 -17.34 7.44
CA SER A 413 4.93 -17.11 8.51
C SER A 413 3.52 -17.53 8.10
N VAL A 414 2.61 -17.71 9.06
CA VAL A 414 1.19 -17.98 8.80
C VAL A 414 0.58 -16.95 7.86
N GLN A 415 0.84 -15.68 8.11
CA GLN A 415 0.33 -14.57 7.29
C GLN A 415 0.85 -14.64 5.84
N ASN A 416 2.14 -14.93 5.66
CA ASN A 416 2.74 -15.06 4.34
C ASN A 416 2.19 -16.27 3.58
N CYS A 417 1.93 -17.40 4.26
CA CYS A 417 1.26 -18.56 3.68
C CYS A 417 -0.14 -18.22 3.16
N GLU A 418 -0.94 -17.51 3.95
CA GLU A 418 -2.29 -17.12 3.55
C GLU A 418 -2.26 -16.16 2.35
N ARG A 419 -1.35 -15.19 2.36
CA ARG A 419 -1.16 -14.28 1.21
C ARG A 419 -0.80 -15.04 -0.06
N LEU A 420 0.08 -16.02 0.01
CA LEU A 420 0.46 -16.85 -1.15
C LEU A 420 -0.69 -17.72 -1.63
N LEU A 421 -1.42 -18.38 -0.72
CA LEU A 421 -2.57 -19.21 -1.08
C LEU A 421 -3.69 -18.43 -1.76
N LEU A 422 -3.99 -17.20 -1.27
CA LEU A 422 -5.02 -16.31 -1.82
C LEU A 422 -4.57 -15.55 -3.07
N SER A 423 -3.31 -15.69 -3.48
CA SER A 423 -2.80 -15.07 -4.71
C SER A 423 -3.10 -15.91 -5.95
N GLU A 424 -2.89 -15.34 -7.13
CA GLU A 424 -2.97 -16.04 -8.42
C GLU A 424 -2.03 -17.27 -8.49
N PHE A 425 -0.92 -17.23 -7.76
CA PHE A 425 0.02 -18.35 -7.65
C PHE A 425 -0.51 -19.51 -6.79
N GLY A 426 -1.34 -19.23 -5.80
CA GLY A 426 -1.99 -20.25 -4.98
C GLY A 426 -3.33 -20.71 -5.55
N GLY A 427 -4.06 -19.81 -6.16
CA GLY A 427 -5.36 -20.06 -6.78
C GLY A 427 -6.47 -20.42 -5.81
N ALA A 428 -6.29 -20.20 -4.50
CA ALA A 428 -7.33 -20.41 -3.49
C ALA A 428 -8.18 -19.15 -3.29
N ASP A 429 -9.45 -19.35 -3.04
CA ASP A 429 -10.32 -18.32 -2.51
C ASP A 429 -10.48 -18.45 -0.98
N SER A 430 -11.17 -17.51 -0.35
CA SER A 430 -11.38 -17.53 1.09
C SER A 430 -12.22 -18.72 1.57
N VAL A 431 -13.03 -19.30 0.71
CA VAL A 431 -13.82 -20.52 1.02
C VAL A 431 -12.93 -21.75 0.98
N SER A 432 -12.12 -21.90 -0.06
CA SER A 432 -11.14 -22.98 -0.20
C SER A 432 -10.14 -22.98 0.95
N LEU A 433 -9.65 -21.81 1.37
CA LEU A 433 -8.76 -21.67 2.51
C LEU A 433 -9.40 -22.18 3.81
N ARG A 434 -10.68 -21.85 4.06
CA ARG A 434 -11.41 -22.36 5.23
C ARG A 434 -11.64 -23.86 5.16
N ARG A 435 -11.95 -24.41 3.96
CA ARG A 435 -12.12 -25.85 3.77
C ARG A 435 -10.82 -26.60 4.05
N MET A 436 -9.70 -26.11 3.52
CA MET A 436 -8.38 -26.69 3.78
C MET A 436 -8.03 -26.69 5.27
N ARG A 437 -8.27 -25.56 6.00
CA ARG A 437 -8.07 -25.51 7.45
C ARG A 437 -8.91 -26.54 8.20
N ARG A 438 -10.19 -26.66 7.86
CA ARG A 438 -11.08 -27.66 8.49
C ARG A 438 -10.64 -29.09 8.19
N ALA A 439 -10.24 -29.37 6.96
CA ALA A 439 -9.77 -30.71 6.58
C ALA A 439 -8.49 -31.09 7.35
N LEU A 440 -7.53 -30.14 7.49
CA LEU A 440 -6.32 -30.35 8.29
C LEU A 440 -6.65 -30.57 9.78
N LEU A 441 -7.58 -29.80 10.34
CA LEU A 441 -8.02 -29.99 11.71
C LEU A 441 -8.72 -31.34 11.93
N ALA A 442 -9.53 -31.78 10.97
CA ALA A 442 -10.20 -33.08 11.03
C ALA A 442 -9.23 -34.25 10.91
N SER A 443 -8.08 -34.06 10.25
CA SER A 443 -7.03 -35.10 10.07
C SER A 443 -5.99 -35.11 11.18
N ARG A 444 -6.03 -34.18 12.14
CA ARG A 444 -5.05 -34.07 13.22
C ARG A 444 -5.21 -35.22 14.23
N GLN A 445 -4.12 -35.60 14.88
CA GLN A 445 -4.15 -36.52 16.00
C GLN A 445 -4.68 -35.82 17.25
N GLU A 446 -5.22 -36.57 18.21
CA GLU A 446 -5.87 -36.03 19.42
C GLU A 446 -4.93 -35.17 20.29
N ASP A 447 -3.63 -35.45 20.27
CA ASP A 447 -2.59 -34.74 20.99
C ASP A 447 -2.03 -33.53 20.24
N ASP A 448 -2.41 -33.30 18.98
CA ASP A 448 -1.97 -32.16 18.20
C ASP A 448 -2.82 -30.91 18.47
N LEU A 449 -2.29 -29.98 19.26
CA LEU A 449 -2.98 -28.74 19.65
C LEU A 449 -2.73 -27.56 18.70
N ARG A 450 -2.05 -27.78 17.55
CA ARG A 450 -1.73 -26.68 16.63
C ARG A 450 -3.00 -26.08 16.02
N PRO A 451 -3.08 -24.74 15.89
CA PRO A 451 -4.14 -24.09 15.13
C PRO A 451 -4.10 -24.49 13.65
N GLY A 452 -5.24 -24.49 12.98
CA GLY A 452 -5.33 -24.85 11.56
C GLY A 452 -4.52 -23.95 10.63
N SER A 453 -4.27 -22.71 11.01
CA SER A 453 -3.40 -21.78 10.28
C SER A 453 -1.91 -22.17 10.36
N VAL A 454 -1.47 -22.68 11.51
CA VAL A 454 -0.11 -23.24 11.69
C VAL A 454 0.04 -24.55 10.91
N MET A 455 -1.01 -25.38 10.91
CA MET A 455 -1.02 -26.62 10.10
C MET A 455 -0.93 -26.35 8.60
N LEU A 456 -1.58 -25.28 8.10
CA LEU A 456 -1.44 -24.83 6.71
C LEU A 456 0.01 -24.47 6.37
N ARG A 457 0.67 -23.68 7.24
CA ARG A 457 2.08 -23.32 7.08
C ARG A 457 2.98 -24.57 7.05
N ASP A 458 2.79 -25.45 8.03
CA ASP A 458 3.59 -26.69 8.14
C ASP A 458 3.38 -27.61 6.95
N ALA A 459 2.17 -27.70 6.42
CA ALA A 459 1.84 -28.45 5.21
C ALA A 459 2.61 -27.90 3.99
N ILE A 460 2.65 -26.58 3.81
CA ILE A 460 3.44 -25.95 2.73
C ILE A 460 4.94 -26.20 2.93
N ASP A 461 5.45 -26.10 4.15
CA ASP A 461 6.89 -26.25 4.38
C ASP A 461 7.36 -27.71 4.23
N LYS A 462 6.65 -28.65 4.83
CA LYS A 462 7.01 -30.06 4.87
C LYS A 462 6.56 -30.86 3.63
N GLY A 463 5.50 -30.41 2.95
CA GLY A 463 4.91 -31.11 1.81
C GLY A 463 4.09 -32.35 2.18
N ASP A 464 3.79 -32.57 3.45
CA ASP A 464 2.93 -33.67 3.92
C ASP A 464 1.47 -33.19 3.88
N ILE A 465 0.79 -33.47 2.75
CA ILE A 465 -0.52 -32.92 2.43
C ILE A 465 -1.44 -34.04 1.97
N ALA A 466 -2.23 -34.56 2.89
CA ALA A 466 -3.15 -35.66 2.66
C ALA A 466 -4.62 -35.26 2.89
N ILE A 467 -5.05 -34.13 2.34
CA ILE A 467 -6.43 -33.64 2.45
C ILE A 467 -7.07 -33.43 1.08
N GLU A 468 -8.38 -33.58 0.99
CA GLU A 468 -9.15 -33.24 -0.20
C GLU A 468 -9.12 -31.73 -0.47
N GLY A 469 -8.98 -31.34 -1.74
CA GLY A 469 -8.88 -29.91 -2.12
C GLY A 469 -7.53 -29.26 -1.83
N ALA A 470 -6.47 -30.04 -1.60
CA ALA A 470 -5.13 -29.58 -1.25
C ALA A 470 -4.32 -28.95 -2.40
N GLN A 471 -4.86 -28.88 -3.62
CA GLN A 471 -4.11 -28.41 -4.80
C GLN A 471 -3.37 -27.07 -4.58
N PRO A 472 -3.96 -26.01 -3.96
CA PRO A 472 -3.26 -24.78 -3.67
C PRO A 472 -2.03 -24.96 -2.76
N LEU A 473 -2.14 -25.79 -1.72
CA LEU A 473 -1.03 -26.09 -0.80
C LEU A 473 0.11 -26.82 -1.51
N ILE A 474 -0.24 -27.87 -2.27
CA ILE A 474 0.71 -28.68 -3.05
C ILE A 474 1.44 -27.79 -4.05
N HIS A 475 0.72 -26.91 -4.74
CA HIS A 475 1.28 -26.05 -5.75
C HIS A 475 2.29 -25.02 -5.16
N ILE A 476 1.92 -24.33 -4.08
CA ILE A 476 2.85 -23.42 -3.41
C ILE A 476 4.08 -24.16 -2.85
N HIS A 477 3.89 -25.34 -2.25
CA HIS A 477 5.01 -26.19 -1.83
C HIS A 477 5.96 -26.49 -2.98
N GLN A 478 5.42 -26.94 -4.13
CA GLN A 478 6.21 -27.27 -5.32
C GLN A 478 6.98 -26.08 -5.88
N LEU A 479 6.34 -24.90 -5.93
CA LEU A 479 7.00 -23.65 -6.36
C LEU A 479 8.16 -23.29 -5.44
N LEU A 480 7.96 -23.34 -4.13
CA LEU A 480 9.01 -23.05 -3.14
C LEU A 480 10.16 -24.07 -3.22
N GLN A 481 9.86 -25.36 -3.36
CA GLN A 481 10.89 -26.41 -3.52
C GLN A 481 11.68 -26.22 -4.80
N SER A 482 11.02 -25.88 -5.90
CA SER A 482 11.69 -25.61 -7.17
C SER A 482 12.60 -24.39 -7.10
N ALA A 483 12.12 -23.30 -6.49
CA ALA A 483 12.90 -22.09 -6.27
C ALA A 483 14.12 -22.35 -5.35
N ARG A 484 13.93 -23.07 -4.24
CA ARG A 484 15.03 -23.48 -3.35
C ARG A 484 16.04 -24.40 -4.04
N LYS A 485 15.58 -25.26 -4.98
CA LYS A 485 16.44 -26.17 -5.74
C LYS A 485 17.34 -25.42 -6.74
N ILE A 486 16.81 -24.46 -7.48
CA ILE A 486 17.61 -23.65 -8.42
C ILE A 486 18.67 -22.83 -7.68
N LEU A 487 18.34 -22.26 -6.51
CA LEU A 487 19.24 -21.48 -5.68
C LEU A 487 20.46 -22.28 -5.14
N ARG A 488 20.39 -23.62 -5.12
CA ARG A 488 21.53 -24.48 -4.76
C ARG A 488 22.57 -24.62 -5.88
N LYS A 489 22.22 -24.24 -7.09
CA LYS A 489 23.18 -24.25 -8.22
C LYS A 489 24.15 -23.11 -8.07
N LYS A 490 25.41 -23.35 -8.42
CA LYS A 490 26.46 -22.33 -8.42
C LYS A 490 26.16 -21.27 -9.48
N ASN A 491 26.19 -19.99 -9.11
CA ASN A 491 25.95 -18.83 -9.99
C ASN A 491 24.50 -18.65 -10.50
N THR A 492 23.49 -19.03 -9.70
CA THR A 492 22.08 -18.70 -10.03
C THR A 492 21.85 -17.19 -9.97
N GLN A 493 21.46 -16.60 -11.10
CA GLN A 493 21.10 -15.20 -11.19
C GLN A 493 19.62 -14.96 -10.84
N ALA A 494 19.24 -13.69 -10.71
CA ALA A 494 17.85 -13.34 -10.40
C ALA A 494 16.86 -13.81 -11.47
N GLU A 495 17.23 -13.66 -12.74
CA GLU A 495 16.42 -14.10 -13.88
C GLU A 495 16.14 -15.60 -13.84
N ASP A 496 17.13 -16.43 -13.48
CA ASP A 496 16.96 -17.89 -13.36
C ASP A 496 15.92 -18.25 -12.28
N LEU A 497 15.99 -17.60 -11.12
CA LEU A 497 15.05 -17.79 -10.03
C LEU A 497 13.64 -17.38 -10.43
N LEU A 498 13.48 -16.21 -11.01
CA LEU A 498 12.20 -15.70 -11.46
C LEU A 498 11.59 -16.61 -12.54
N TRP A 499 12.39 -17.03 -13.51
CA TRP A 499 11.93 -17.93 -14.55
C TRP A 499 11.51 -19.30 -14.02
N GLU A 500 12.24 -19.87 -13.05
CA GLU A 500 11.88 -21.13 -12.41
C GLU A 500 10.50 -21.06 -11.73
N ILE A 501 10.20 -19.95 -11.05
CA ILE A 501 8.88 -19.73 -10.43
C ILE A 501 7.81 -19.52 -11.50
N TRP A 502 8.05 -18.61 -12.46
CA TRP A 502 7.06 -18.22 -13.46
C TRP A 502 6.67 -19.36 -14.41
N SER A 503 7.65 -20.11 -14.89
CA SER A 503 7.42 -21.22 -15.83
C SER A 503 6.65 -22.40 -15.21
N LYS A 504 6.62 -22.50 -13.87
CA LYS A 504 5.93 -23.57 -13.14
C LYS A 504 4.64 -23.11 -12.45
N ALA A 505 4.34 -21.83 -12.51
CA ALA A 505 3.09 -21.30 -11.95
C ALA A 505 1.89 -21.79 -12.77
N LEU A 506 0.92 -22.40 -12.06
CA LEU A 506 -0.30 -22.97 -12.63
C LEU A 506 -1.53 -22.33 -12.01
N THR A 507 -2.61 -22.28 -12.76
CA THR A 507 -3.95 -21.97 -12.23
C THR A 507 -4.53 -23.17 -11.47
N SER A 508 -5.66 -22.97 -10.77
CA SER A 508 -6.42 -24.05 -10.12
C SER A 508 -6.80 -25.20 -11.08
N ASP A 509 -6.93 -24.90 -12.37
CA ASP A 509 -7.29 -25.85 -13.42
C ASP A 509 -6.07 -26.52 -14.07
N GLY A 510 -4.86 -26.26 -13.56
CA GLY A 510 -3.61 -26.83 -14.04
C GLY A 510 -3.07 -26.24 -15.34
N ILE A 511 -3.61 -25.10 -15.80
CA ILE A 511 -3.13 -24.35 -16.96
C ILE A 511 -1.98 -23.44 -16.51
N ALA A 512 -0.97 -23.24 -17.35
CA ALA A 512 0.10 -22.28 -17.05
C ALA A 512 -0.47 -20.89 -16.80
N LEU A 513 -0.03 -20.24 -15.72
CA LEU A 513 -0.53 -18.91 -15.33
C LEU A 513 -0.29 -17.88 -16.44
N SER A 514 0.87 -17.95 -17.10
CA SER A 514 1.23 -17.15 -18.27
C SER A 514 0.26 -17.31 -19.44
N GLU A 515 -0.19 -18.54 -19.70
CA GLU A 515 -1.16 -18.83 -20.76
C GLU A 515 -2.55 -18.35 -20.38
N SER A 516 -2.97 -18.53 -19.14
CA SER A 516 -4.24 -18.03 -18.61
C SER A 516 -4.34 -16.52 -18.77
N TRP A 517 -3.33 -15.77 -18.34
CA TRP A 517 -3.31 -14.30 -18.45
C TRP A 517 -3.28 -13.83 -19.89
N ARG A 518 -2.47 -14.46 -20.74
CA ARG A 518 -2.49 -14.17 -22.19
C ARG A 518 -3.87 -14.37 -22.81
N ASN A 519 -4.54 -15.47 -22.48
CA ASN A 519 -5.87 -15.74 -23.00
C ASN A 519 -6.92 -14.74 -22.48
N GLN A 520 -6.78 -14.27 -21.24
CA GLN A 520 -7.61 -13.21 -20.69
C GLN A 520 -7.37 -11.87 -21.39
N ALA A 521 -6.10 -11.49 -21.60
CA ALA A 521 -5.71 -10.27 -22.30
C ALA A 521 -6.32 -10.23 -23.73
N LEU A 522 -6.21 -11.34 -24.46
CA LEU A 522 -6.75 -11.47 -25.82
C LEU A 522 -8.29 -11.41 -25.88
N ARG A 523 -9.01 -11.73 -24.81
CA ARG A 523 -10.47 -11.60 -24.76
C ARG A 523 -10.95 -10.15 -24.67
N GLY A 524 -10.07 -9.23 -24.26
CA GLY A 524 -10.39 -7.82 -24.11
C GLY A 524 -11.32 -7.50 -22.94
N GLY A 525 -11.93 -6.33 -22.96
CA GLY A 525 -12.72 -5.81 -21.86
C GLY A 525 -11.88 -5.41 -20.64
N SER A 526 -12.53 -5.08 -19.53
CA SER A 526 -11.85 -4.62 -18.30
C SER A 526 -10.91 -5.68 -17.70
N ARG A 527 -11.30 -6.95 -17.73
CA ARG A 527 -10.47 -8.08 -17.25
C ARG A 527 -9.29 -8.35 -18.17
N GLY A 528 -9.49 -8.24 -19.49
CA GLY A 528 -8.41 -8.38 -20.46
C GLY A 528 -7.37 -7.28 -20.31
N ALA A 529 -7.80 -6.03 -20.15
CA ALA A 529 -6.90 -4.91 -19.89
C ALA A 529 -6.15 -5.01 -18.54
N ALA A 530 -6.74 -5.66 -17.52
CA ALA A 530 -6.05 -5.96 -16.28
C ALA A 530 -4.95 -7.02 -16.49
N ALA A 531 -5.28 -8.13 -17.15
CA ALA A 531 -4.33 -9.20 -17.46
C ALA A 531 -3.16 -8.71 -18.34
N ASP A 532 -3.43 -7.82 -19.27
CA ASP A 532 -2.42 -7.18 -20.12
C ASP A 532 -1.42 -6.37 -19.28
N ARG A 533 -1.92 -5.54 -18.36
CA ARG A 533 -1.06 -4.79 -17.42
C ARG A 533 -0.26 -5.67 -16.49
N ASP A 534 -0.83 -6.80 -16.05
CA ASP A 534 -0.13 -7.74 -15.18
C ASP A 534 1.01 -8.44 -15.93
N LEU A 535 0.80 -8.79 -17.21
CA LEU A 535 1.85 -9.31 -18.08
C LEU A 535 2.94 -8.27 -18.33
N ASP A 536 2.60 -7.01 -18.59
CA ASP A 536 3.56 -5.91 -18.73
C ASP A 536 4.42 -5.75 -17.47
N ALA A 537 3.82 -5.83 -16.29
CA ALA A 537 4.54 -5.75 -15.02
C ALA A 537 5.52 -6.93 -14.83
N ILE A 538 5.12 -8.15 -15.20
CA ILE A 538 6.03 -9.31 -15.22
C ILE A 538 7.19 -9.10 -16.17
N MET A 539 6.93 -8.63 -17.40
CA MET A 539 7.98 -8.34 -18.38
C MET A 539 8.97 -7.28 -17.86
N GLN A 540 8.45 -6.23 -17.20
CA GLN A 540 9.29 -5.20 -16.58
C GLN A 540 10.16 -5.79 -15.46
N LEU A 541 9.62 -6.69 -14.61
CA LEU A 541 10.40 -7.36 -13.57
C LEU A 541 11.57 -8.17 -14.14
N PHE A 542 11.34 -8.91 -15.22
CA PHE A 542 12.40 -9.66 -15.92
C PHE A 542 13.44 -8.74 -16.54
N GLU A 543 13.02 -7.63 -17.14
CA GLU A 543 13.93 -6.65 -17.72
C GLU A 543 14.83 -6.00 -16.66
N GLU A 544 14.27 -5.67 -15.48
CA GLU A 544 15.07 -5.17 -14.37
C GLU A 544 16.03 -6.24 -13.81
N ALA A 545 15.59 -7.50 -13.74
CA ALA A 545 16.48 -8.60 -13.33
C ALA A 545 17.65 -8.79 -14.31
N ARG A 546 17.38 -8.69 -15.62
CA ARG A 546 18.41 -8.76 -16.68
C ARG A 546 19.40 -7.61 -16.56
N ARG A 547 18.90 -6.37 -16.39
CA ARG A 547 19.75 -5.19 -16.20
C ARG A 547 20.61 -5.29 -14.96
N PHE A 548 20.03 -5.81 -13.87
CA PHE A 548 20.76 -6.06 -12.64
C PHE A 548 21.89 -7.08 -12.86
N ALA A 549 21.62 -8.18 -13.55
CA ALA A 549 22.62 -9.21 -13.85
C ALA A 549 23.76 -8.70 -14.76
N GLU A 550 23.43 -7.86 -15.75
CA GLU A 550 24.44 -7.21 -16.62
C GLU A 550 25.37 -6.27 -15.85
N ARG A 551 24.80 -5.55 -14.85
CA ARG A 551 25.56 -4.59 -14.03
C ARG A 551 26.35 -5.23 -12.90
N PHE A 552 25.79 -6.31 -12.33
CA PHE A 552 26.34 -7.04 -11.19
C PHE A 552 26.50 -8.55 -11.49
N PRO A 553 27.40 -8.95 -12.39
CA PRO A 553 27.50 -10.34 -12.88
C PRO A 553 27.75 -11.39 -11.79
N TYR A 554 28.29 -10.98 -10.63
CA TYR A 554 28.63 -11.87 -9.50
C TYR A 554 27.64 -11.74 -8.32
N SER A 555 26.61 -10.95 -8.45
CA SER A 555 25.63 -10.74 -7.38
C SER A 555 24.66 -11.91 -7.32
N LYS A 556 24.27 -12.30 -6.10
CA LYS A 556 23.28 -13.38 -5.87
C LYS A 556 21.86 -12.89 -6.19
N ALA A 557 21.00 -13.82 -6.58
CA ALA A 557 19.58 -13.55 -6.79
C ALA A 557 18.90 -12.88 -5.58
N GLN A 558 19.29 -13.23 -4.36
CA GLN A 558 18.81 -12.65 -3.12
C GLN A 558 18.96 -11.12 -3.08
N ASN A 559 20.08 -10.59 -3.59
CA ASN A 559 20.35 -9.15 -3.55
C ASN A 559 19.39 -8.37 -4.46
N PHE A 560 19.11 -8.91 -5.65
CA PHE A 560 18.10 -8.34 -6.55
C PHE A 560 16.70 -8.33 -5.91
N ILE A 561 16.29 -9.48 -5.33
CA ILE A 561 14.98 -9.60 -4.70
C ILE A 561 14.86 -8.62 -3.54
N SER A 562 15.90 -8.49 -2.71
CA SER A 562 15.93 -7.51 -1.61
C SER A 562 15.84 -6.08 -2.12
N GLN A 563 16.57 -5.75 -3.19
CA GLN A 563 16.52 -4.41 -3.80
C GLN A 563 15.12 -4.07 -4.29
N ILE A 564 14.51 -4.91 -5.13
CA ILE A 564 13.17 -4.66 -5.70
C ILE A 564 12.10 -4.60 -4.60
N SER A 565 12.18 -5.45 -3.57
CA SER A 565 11.20 -5.46 -2.48
C SER A 565 11.22 -4.20 -1.62
N HIS A 566 12.34 -3.47 -1.57
CA HIS A 566 12.53 -2.24 -0.81
C HIS A 566 12.51 -0.97 -1.67
N GLU A 567 12.32 -1.13 -2.98
CA GLU A 567 12.26 -0.01 -3.92
C GLU A 567 10.93 0.75 -3.76
N ASP A 568 10.92 1.78 -2.90
CA ASP A 568 9.82 2.74 -2.75
C ASP A 568 9.85 3.85 -3.81
N ILE A 569 10.91 3.91 -4.61
CA ILE A 569 11.09 4.96 -5.61
C ILE A 569 10.35 4.53 -6.88
N LEU A 570 9.38 5.34 -7.26
CA LEU A 570 8.82 5.38 -8.61
C LEU A 570 9.99 5.42 -9.60
N GLY A 571 10.31 4.29 -10.19
CA GLY A 571 11.26 4.26 -11.29
C GLY A 571 10.78 5.27 -12.33
N ASP A 572 11.66 6.15 -12.79
CA ASP A 572 11.38 6.96 -14.00
C ASP A 572 11.03 5.95 -15.10
N ALA A 573 9.75 5.67 -15.26
CA ALA A 573 9.29 4.83 -16.34
C ALA A 573 9.74 5.54 -17.61
N ILE A 574 10.65 4.90 -18.33
CA ILE A 574 10.90 5.22 -19.72
C ILE A 574 9.62 4.82 -20.45
N THR A 575 8.61 5.66 -20.30
CA THR A 575 7.38 5.52 -21.07
C THR A 575 7.80 5.68 -22.52
N ALA A 576 7.63 4.61 -23.27
CA ALA A 576 7.84 4.64 -24.70
C ALA A 576 7.17 5.89 -25.27
N LYS A 577 7.89 6.65 -26.12
CA LYS A 577 7.41 7.84 -26.81
C LYS A 577 6.30 7.44 -27.80
N GLY A 578 5.12 7.08 -27.29
CA GLY A 578 3.88 6.93 -28.04
C GLY A 578 2.99 8.13 -27.81
N GLN A 579 1.97 8.31 -28.64
CA GLN A 579 0.90 9.30 -28.41
C GLN A 579 0.41 9.11 -26.97
N ARG A 580 0.36 10.20 -26.16
CA ARG A 580 -0.21 10.17 -24.83
C ARG A 580 -1.63 9.65 -24.97
N PRO A 581 -2.00 8.55 -24.30
CA PRO A 581 -3.38 8.07 -24.33
C PRO A 581 -4.30 9.12 -23.71
N ASP A 582 -5.54 9.21 -24.18
CA ASP A 582 -6.54 10.11 -23.58
C ASP A 582 -7.02 9.52 -22.24
N VAL A 583 -6.30 9.84 -21.17
CA VAL A 583 -6.53 9.31 -19.82
C VAL A 583 -6.35 10.40 -18.76
N VAL A 584 -7.07 10.27 -17.65
CA VAL A 584 -6.91 11.13 -16.47
C VAL A 584 -5.62 10.74 -15.73
N GLU A 585 -4.87 11.73 -15.28
CA GLU A 585 -3.67 11.51 -14.47
C GLU A 585 -3.95 11.72 -12.97
N ILE A 586 -3.53 10.75 -12.15
CA ILE A 586 -3.47 10.88 -10.68
C ILE A 586 -1.99 10.96 -10.32
N LEU A 587 -1.55 12.10 -9.79
CA LEU A 587 -0.14 12.38 -9.59
C LEU A 587 0.12 13.16 -8.28
N THR A 588 1.39 13.16 -7.86
CA THR A 588 1.82 13.99 -6.75
C THR A 588 2.07 15.43 -7.20
N VAL A 589 2.07 16.38 -6.26
CA VAL A 589 2.40 17.79 -6.53
C VAL A 589 3.73 17.93 -7.25
N HIS A 590 4.76 17.19 -6.80
CA HIS A 590 6.08 17.24 -7.42
C HIS A 590 6.06 16.82 -8.89
N ALA A 591 5.27 15.80 -9.23
CA ALA A 591 5.11 15.34 -10.60
C ALA A 591 4.25 16.29 -11.47
N SER A 592 3.45 17.16 -10.84
CA SER A 592 2.63 18.15 -11.55
C SER A 592 3.40 19.40 -11.97
N LYS A 593 4.62 19.58 -11.44
CA LYS A 593 5.39 20.79 -11.70
C LYS A 593 5.74 20.93 -13.20
N GLY A 594 5.55 22.15 -13.72
CA GLY A 594 5.76 22.46 -15.14
C GLY A 594 4.63 22.01 -16.08
N ARG A 595 3.63 21.28 -15.57
CA ARG A 595 2.48 20.75 -16.35
C ARG A 595 1.22 21.53 -16.05
N GLU A 596 0.20 21.40 -16.89
CA GLU A 596 -1.07 22.11 -16.75
C GLU A 596 -2.20 21.34 -17.44
N TRP A 597 -3.41 21.46 -16.90
CA TRP A 597 -4.61 20.80 -17.40
C TRP A 597 -5.78 21.78 -17.39
N GLN A 598 -6.85 21.47 -18.14
CA GLN A 598 -8.06 22.26 -18.10
C GLN A 598 -8.71 22.21 -16.72
N ILE A 599 -8.83 20.98 -16.18
CA ILE A 599 -9.47 20.74 -14.89
C ILE A 599 -8.49 20.02 -13.97
N VAL A 600 -8.33 20.55 -12.76
CA VAL A 600 -7.49 19.92 -11.71
C VAL A 600 -8.30 19.76 -10.45
N ALA A 601 -8.27 18.55 -9.87
CA ALA A 601 -8.74 18.30 -8.52
C ALA A 601 -7.53 18.21 -7.57
N VAL A 602 -7.53 19.01 -6.53
CA VAL A 602 -6.57 18.95 -5.41
C VAL A 602 -7.30 18.30 -4.26
N ALA A 603 -6.98 17.04 -3.97
CA ALA A 603 -7.73 16.20 -3.04
C ALA A 603 -6.91 15.86 -1.78
N GLY A 604 -7.62 15.65 -0.67
CA GLY A 604 -7.02 15.24 0.58
C GLY A 604 -6.38 16.35 1.39
N LEU A 605 -7.00 17.51 1.43
CA LEU A 605 -6.52 18.61 2.27
C LEU A 605 -6.97 18.45 3.73
N GLN A 606 -6.56 17.30 4.33
CA GLN A 606 -6.82 17.00 5.74
C GLN A 606 -5.60 17.29 6.61
N GLU A 607 -5.85 17.57 7.89
CA GLU A 607 -4.80 17.73 8.90
C GLU A 607 -3.91 16.49 8.99
N GLY A 608 -2.60 16.67 9.03
CA GLY A 608 -1.61 15.58 9.02
C GLY A 608 -1.43 14.83 7.70
N VAL A 609 -2.19 15.17 6.65
CA VAL A 609 -2.03 14.69 5.27
C VAL A 609 -1.47 15.80 4.39
N TRP A 610 -2.13 16.95 4.35
CA TRP A 610 -1.68 18.15 3.69
C TRP A 610 -2.14 19.41 4.47
N PRO A 611 -1.27 20.06 5.22
CA PRO A 611 0.20 19.92 5.29
C PRO A 611 0.68 18.65 6.01
N ASN A 612 1.79 18.08 5.53
CA ASN A 612 2.48 17.01 6.24
C ASN A 612 3.66 17.60 7.04
N LEU A 613 3.38 17.99 8.27
CA LEU A 613 4.35 18.63 9.17
C LEU A 613 5.14 17.62 10.02
N ARG A 614 5.01 16.32 9.75
CA ARG A 614 5.74 15.28 10.49
C ARG A 614 7.21 15.34 10.11
N GLN A 615 8.05 15.70 11.08
CA GLN A 615 9.50 15.56 10.92
C GLN A 615 9.84 14.08 10.77
N ARG A 616 10.54 13.73 9.72
CA ARG A 616 11.08 12.37 9.55
C ARG A 616 12.21 12.21 10.55
N GLY A 617 12.07 11.29 11.50
CA GLY A 617 13.15 10.96 12.40
C GLY A 617 14.34 10.43 11.59
N SER A 618 15.44 11.18 11.55
CA SER A 618 16.68 10.81 10.90
C SER A 618 17.77 10.66 11.95
N LEU A 619 18.45 9.53 11.94
CA LEU A 619 19.60 9.27 12.83
C LEU A 619 20.78 10.18 12.44
N LEU A 620 21.08 10.25 11.15
CA LEU A 620 22.20 11.00 10.61
C LEU A 620 21.90 12.49 10.39
N GLY A 621 20.62 12.86 10.21
CA GLY A 621 20.21 14.25 10.13
C GLY A 621 20.77 15.02 8.94
N SER A 622 20.60 14.53 7.73
CA SER A 622 21.02 15.23 6.51
C SER A 622 20.41 16.63 6.36
N GLU A 623 19.20 16.83 6.86
CA GLU A 623 18.53 18.15 6.90
C GLU A 623 19.20 19.07 7.93
N ARG A 624 19.60 18.53 9.10
CA ARG A 624 20.35 19.28 10.11
C ARG A 624 21.69 19.80 9.60
N LEU A 625 22.36 19.06 8.70
CA LEU A 625 23.60 19.54 8.08
C LEU A 625 23.34 20.85 7.32
N VAL A 626 22.27 20.92 6.56
CA VAL A 626 21.87 22.11 5.79
C VAL A 626 21.64 23.29 6.73
N GLU A 627 20.91 23.07 7.81
CA GLU A 627 20.54 24.10 8.79
C GLU A 627 21.76 24.57 9.60
N ARG A 628 22.61 23.64 10.04
CA ARG A 628 23.86 23.98 10.73
C ARG A 628 24.78 24.83 9.88
N MET A 629 24.91 24.47 8.60
CA MET A 629 25.71 25.27 7.69
C MET A 629 25.14 26.67 7.43
N ARG A 630 23.83 26.81 7.53
CA ARG A 630 23.12 28.09 7.31
C ARG A 630 23.14 28.98 8.53
N TYR A 631 22.84 28.43 9.69
CA TYR A 631 22.59 29.18 10.92
C TYR A 631 23.69 29.04 11.96
N GLY A 632 24.69 28.16 11.74
CA GLY A 632 25.78 27.92 12.68
C GLY A 632 25.37 27.12 13.92
N ALA A 633 26.07 27.35 15.02
CA ALA A 633 25.94 26.59 16.28
C ALA A 633 24.76 27.12 17.14
N LEU A 634 23.52 27.00 16.66
CA LEU A 634 22.31 27.30 17.45
C LEU A 634 21.97 26.13 18.39
N ALA A 635 21.17 26.42 19.43
CA ALA A 635 20.62 25.38 20.29
C ALA A 635 19.70 24.44 19.48
N ARG A 636 19.61 23.14 19.90
CA ARG A 636 18.83 22.13 19.16
C ARG A 636 17.35 22.51 19.03
N ALA A 637 16.75 23.05 20.09
CA ALA A 637 15.36 23.49 20.07
C ALA A 637 15.10 24.64 19.08
N GLU A 638 16.07 25.54 18.88
CA GLU A 638 15.96 26.61 17.90
C GLU A 638 16.05 26.09 16.47
N LEU A 639 16.95 25.12 16.21
CA LEU A 639 17.05 24.45 14.92
C LEU A 639 15.77 23.66 14.59
N ASP A 640 15.23 22.92 15.56
CA ASP A 640 14.00 22.16 15.38
C ASP A 640 12.80 23.09 15.05
N ALA A 641 12.75 24.28 15.67
CA ALA A 641 11.75 25.28 15.36
C ALA A 641 11.92 25.89 13.95
N LEU A 642 13.16 26.17 13.53
CA LEU A 642 13.46 26.63 12.17
C LEU A 642 13.14 25.58 11.12
N ALA A 643 13.46 24.30 11.39
CA ALA A 643 13.12 23.19 10.53
C ALA A 643 11.60 23.03 10.37
N ALA A 644 10.85 23.11 11.47
CA ALA A 644 9.39 23.05 11.44
C ALA A 644 8.78 24.19 10.61
N ASN A 645 9.28 25.42 10.78
CA ASN A 645 8.84 26.56 9.97
C ASN A 645 9.20 26.37 8.48
N GLY A 646 10.42 25.91 8.20
CA GLY A 646 10.86 25.60 6.83
C GLY A 646 9.96 24.56 6.16
N LEU A 647 9.59 23.51 6.90
CA LEU A 647 8.68 22.47 6.42
C LEU A 647 7.28 23.04 6.13
N ALA A 648 6.75 23.88 7.01
CA ALA A 648 5.45 24.51 6.81
C ALA A 648 5.44 25.43 5.55
N GLN A 649 6.52 26.16 5.32
CA GLN A 649 6.68 26.97 4.12
C GLN A 649 6.77 26.11 2.85
N ASP A 650 7.47 24.98 2.90
CA ASP A 650 7.54 24.05 1.78
C ASP A 650 6.18 23.43 1.45
N GLU A 651 5.40 23.05 2.46
CA GLU A 651 4.03 22.55 2.27
C GLU A 651 3.13 23.63 1.65
N ARG A 652 3.30 24.89 2.02
CA ARG A 652 2.56 26.02 1.42
C ARG A 652 2.99 26.26 -0.04
N ARG A 653 4.28 26.17 -0.36
CA ARG A 653 4.78 26.22 -1.76
C ARG A 653 4.26 25.07 -2.60
N LEU A 654 4.21 23.86 -2.02
CA LEU A 654 3.61 22.70 -2.68
C LEU A 654 2.14 22.94 -3.01
N LEU A 655 1.37 23.44 -2.04
CA LEU A 655 -0.03 23.80 -2.26
C LEU A 655 -0.16 24.85 -3.37
N HIS A 656 0.64 25.93 -3.32
CA HIS A 656 0.65 26.97 -4.35
C HIS A 656 0.90 26.39 -5.75
N VAL A 657 1.84 25.48 -5.87
CA VAL A 657 2.09 24.77 -7.15
C VAL A 657 0.84 24.02 -7.60
N ALA A 658 0.18 23.24 -6.72
CA ALA A 658 -1.00 22.46 -7.08
C ALA A 658 -2.17 23.36 -7.52
N LEU A 659 -2.48 24.41 -6.76
CA LEU A 659 -3.57 25.35 -7.04
C LEU A 659 -3.37 26.15 -8.34
N THR A 660 -2.15 26.23 -8.83
CA THR A 660 -1.80 26.98 -10.05
C THR A 660 -1.68 26.12 -11.31
N ARG A 661 -2.07 24.85 -11.24
CA ARG A 661 -2.05 23.93 -12.40
C ARG A 661 -3.27 24.00 -13.33
N PRO A 662 -4.49 24.33 -12.85
CA PRO A 662 -5.65 24.38 -13.72
C PRO A 662 -5.60 25.58 -14.68
N LYS A 663 -6.18 25.40 -15.87
CA LYS A 663 -6.43 26.44 -16.87
C LYS A 663 -7.85 27.02 -16.76
N SER A 664 -8.84 26.18 -16.38
CA SER A 664 -10.24 26.58 -16.30
C SER A 664 -10.85 26.32 -14.92
N THR A 665 -10.83 25.08 -14.42
CA THR A 665 -11.56 24.68 -13.23
C THR A 665 -10.63 24.09 -12.19
N LEU A 666 -10.76 24.56 -10.95
CA LEU A 666 -10.11 24.01 -9.77
C LEU A 666 -11.15 23.36 -8.85
N ILE A 667 -10.92 22.10 -8.47
CA ILE A 667 -11.72 21.39 -7.48
C ILE A 667 -10.84 21.16 -6.27
N VAL A 668 -11.29 21.59 -5.09
CA VAL A 668 -10.54 21.41 -3.83
C VAL A 668 -11.39 20.63 -2.85
N THR A 669 -10.84 19.54 -2.31
CA THR A 669 -11.61 18.62 -1.48
C THR A 669 -10.90 18.22 -0.21
N ALA A 670 -11.69 17.98 0.84
CA ALA A 670 -11.24 17.43 2.11
C ALA A 670 -12.26 16.44 2.68
N VAL A 671 -11.78 15.49 3.49
CA VAL A 671 -12.63 14.57 4.25
C VAL A 671 -12.72 15.05 5.69
N GLN A 672 -13.91 14.96 6.27
CA GLN A 672 -14.18 15.23 7.68
C GLN A 672 -14.88 14.05 8.31
N LYS A 673 -14.24 13.44 9.31
CA LYS A 673 -14.75 12.31 10.08
C LYS A 673 -14.25 12.43 11.52
N ASP A 674 -14.72 11.57 12.45
CA ASP A 674 -14.45 11.63 13.90
C ASP A 674 -12.97 11.86 14.28
N GLU A 675 -12.02 11.42 13.47
CA GLU A 675 -10.56 11.58 13.69
C GLU A 675 -9.84 12.27 12.51
N GLU A 676 -10.56 12.66 11.46
CA GLU A 676 -10.01 13.32 10.27
C GLU A 676 -10.70 14.68 10.11
N GLU A 677 -9.92 15.77 10.19
CA GLU A 677 -10.42 17.14 10.02
C GLU A 677 -9.81 17.80 8.79
N PRO A 678 -10.54 18.69 8.10
CA PRO A 678 -9.97 19.52 7.07
C PRO A 678 -8.80 20.34 7.63
N SER A 679 -7.75 20.52 6.82
CA SER A 679 -6.59 21.30 7.24
C SER A 679 -6.83 22.82 7.17
N LEU A 680 -5.98 23.60 7.84
CA LEU A 680 -5.99 25.07 7.73
C LEU A 680 -5.88 25.54 6.27
N PHE A 681 -5.21 24.78 5.41
CA PHE A 681 -5.11 25.10 3.98
C PHE A 681 -6.46 25.01 3.26
N PHE A 682 -7.25 23.98 3.61
CA PHE A 682 -8.60 23.85 3.09
C PHE A 682 -9.50 24.98 3.59
N GLU A 683 -9.42 25.30 4.88
CA GLU A 683 -10.19 26.38 5.50
C GLU A 683 -9.88 27.74 4.85
N GLU A 684 -8.60 28.06 4.66
CA GLU A 684 -8.15 29.29 3.99
C GLU A 684 -8.73 29.41 2.57
N ILE A 685 -8.70 28.32 1.80
CA ILE A 685 -9.23 28.32 0.43
C ILE A 685 -10.76 28.44 0.44
N SER A 686 -11.44 27.71 1.29
CA SER A 686 -12.88 27.68 1.34
C SER A 686 -13.47 28.99 1.82
N THR A 687 -12.85 29.65 2.80
CA THR A 687 -13.24 30.99 3.25
C THR A 687 -13.09 32.03 2.14
N ASN A 688 -12.01 31.97 1.38
CA ASN A 688 -11.79 32.88 0.25
C ASN A 688 -12.80 32.68 -0.91
N VAL A 689 -13.35 31.47 -1.07
CA VAL A 689 -14.28 31.15 -2.15
C VAL A 689 -15.75 31.34 -1.75
N LEU A 690 -16.11 30.90 -0.54
CA LEU A 690 -17.50 30.83 -0.07
C LEU A 690 -17.89 31.95 0.89
N GLY A 691 -16.90 32.75 1.38
CA GLY A 691 -17.09 33.76 2.43
C GLY A 691 -17.04 33.20 3.84
N ASP A 692 -17.31 34.03 4.84
CA ASP A 692 -17.31 33.60 6.25
C ASP A 692 -18.35 32.49 6.47
N TRP A 693 -17.91 31.42 7.11
CA TRP A 693 -18.68 30.21 7.35
C TRP A 693 -19.75 30.41 8.44
N SER A 694 -20.90 29.77 8.26
CA SER A 694 -21.83 29.51 9.35
C SER A 694 -21.21 28.48 10.33
N ASP A 695 -21.62 28.51 11.60
CA ASP A 695 -21.11 27.69 12.70
C ASP A 695 -21.14 26.16 12.46
N GLU A 696 -21.82 25.66 11.43
CA GLU A 696 -21.81 24.26 10.99
C GLU A 696 -21.57 24.19 9.48
N PRO A 697 -20.39 23.75 9.04
CA PRO A 697 -20.08 23.56 7.63
C PRO A 697 -20.90 22.42 7.03
N GLU A 698 -21.67 22.71 6.00
CA GLU A 698 -22.52 21.74 5.32
C GLU A 698 -21.66 20.72 4.54
N MET A 699 -21.95 19.42 4.72
CA MET A 699 -21.33 18.35 3.95
C MET A 699 -21.81 18.38 2.50
N THR A 700 -20.87 18.27 1.58
CA THR A 700 -21.17 18.25 0.16
C THR A 700 -21.85 16.95 -0.22
N GLN A 701 -23.05 17.05 -0.84
CA GLN A 701 -23.73 15.89 -1.35
C GLN A 701 -23.06 15.38 -2.62
N VAL A 702 -22.82 14.07 -2.67
CA VAL A 702 -22.28 13.42 -3.86
C VAL A 702 -23.42 13.18 -4.84
N PRO A 703 -23.40 13.77 -6.05
CA PRO A 703 -24.42 13.51 -7.05
C PRO A 703 -24.41 12.05 -7.51
N ARG A 704 -25.55 11.54 -7.96
CA ARG A 704 -25.59 10.19 -8.55
C ARG A 704 -24.66 10.12 -9.76
N PRO A 705 -23.86 9.04 -9.90
CA PRO A 705 -22.91 8.92 -11.01
C PRO A 705 -23.61 8.96 -12.39
N ILE A 706 -22.99 9.60 -13.36
CA ILE A 706 -23.47 9.63 -14.75
C ILE A 706 -22.98 8.35 -15.46
N THR A 707 -23.52 7.20 -15.07
CA THR A 707 -23.17 5.89 -15.65
C THR A 707 -24.42 5.14 -16.06
N PRO A 708 -24.33 4.19 -17.01
CA PRO A 708 -25.48 3.34 -17.35
C PRO A 708 -26.04 2.58 -16.15
N SER A 709 -25.18 2.05 -15.28
CA SER A 709 -25.60 1.35 -14.06
C SER A 709 -26.34 2.26 -13.07
N ALA A 710 -25.91 3.52 -12.91
CA ALA A 710 -26.60 4.49 -12.06
C ALA A 710 -27.96 4.91 -12.67
N LEU A 711 -28.05 5.03 -14.00
CA LEU A 711 -29.30 5.26 -14.69
C LEU A 711 -30.27 4.10 -14.44
N VAL A 712 -29.81 2.87 -14.61
CA VAL A 712 -30.60 1.67 -14.30
C VAL A 712 -31.09 1.67 -12.85
N ALA A 713 -30.20 1.96 -11.90
CA ALA A 713 -30.54 2.04 -10.48
C ALA A 713 -31.61 3.11 -10.22
N THR A 714 -31.51 4.28 -10.86
CA THR A 714 -32.52 5.34 -10.76
C THR A 714 -33.85 4.90 -11.34
N LEU A 715 -33.86 4.30 -12.53
CA LEU A 715 -35.06 3.80 -13.16
C LEU A 715 -35.74 2.68 -12.36
N ARG A 716 -34.92 1.81 -11.71
CA ARG A 716 -35.43 0.76 -10.81
C ARG A 716 -36.10 1.34 -9.56
N ASP A 717 -35.46 2.35 -8.95
CA ASP A 717 -36.04 3.06 -7.80
C ASP A 717 -37.37 3.70 -8.13
N GLN A 718 -37.50 4.30 -9.33
CA GLN A 718 -38.72 4.94 -9.82
C GLN A 718 -39.87 3.96 -10.16
N LEU A 719 -39.61 2.65 -10.26
CA LEU A 719 -40.65 1.64 -10.48
C LEU A 719 -41.71 1.60 -9.35
N HIS A 720 -41.40 2.11 -8.19
CA HIS A 720 -42.31 2.23 -7.05
C HIS A 720 -43.03 3.58 -6.98
N GLY A 721 -42.79 4.48 -7.94
CA GLY A 721 -43.31 5.86 -7.95
C GLY A 721 -44.31 6.18 -9.06
N LYS A 722 -44.56 7.47 -9.23
CA LYS A 722 -45.49 7.99 -10.26
C LYS A 722 -44.99 7.79 -11.70
N GLU A 723 -43.71 7.56 -11.89
CA GLU A 723 -43.06 7.38 -13.20
C GLU A 723 -42.78 5.92 -13.53
N ALA A 724 -43.42 4.97 -12.83
CA ALA A 724 -43.18 3.54 -12.96
C ALA A 724 -43.29 3.00 -14.41
N GLU A 725 -44.30 3.41 -15.16
CA GLU A 725 -44.52 2.96 -16.55
C GLU A 725 -43.41 3.47 -17.50
N ILE A 726 -42.99 4.73 -17.33
CA ILE A 726 -41.93 5.34 -18.15
C ILE A 726 -40.62 4.65 -17.82
N SER A 727 -40.33 4.47 -16.55
CA SER A 727 -39.09 3.82 -16.08
C SER A 727 -39.01 2.35 -16.50
N ALA A 728 -40.13 1.61 -16.45
CA ALA A 728 -40.20 0.24 -16.96
C ALA A 728 -39.95 0.16 -18.47
N SER A 729 -40.54 1.10 -19.24
CA SER A 729 -40.34 1.17 -20.69
C SER A 729 -38.88 1.48 -21.05
N LEU A 730 -38.24 2.39 -20.32
CA LEU A 730 -36.83 2.75 -20.51
C LEU A 730 -35.89 1.59 -20.13
N LEU A 731 -36.15 0.89 -19.02
CA LEU A 731 -35.40 -0.30 -18.61
C LEU A 731 -35.50 -1.39 -19.68
N LYS A 732 -36.71 -1.66 -20.21
CA LYS A 732 -36.89 -2.63 -21.28
C LYS A 732 -36.12 -2.25 -22.55
N ARG A 733 -36.09 -0.96 -22.90
CA ARG A 733 -35.31 -0.47 -24.04
C ARG A 733 -33.80 -0.65 -23.80
N LEU A 734 -33.28 -0.30 -22.64
CA LEU A 734 -31.88 -0.48 -22.27
C LEU A 734 -31.47 -1.96 -22.28
N ALA A 735 -32.35 -2.85 -21.81
CA ALA A 735 -32.12 -4.30 -21.87
C ALA A 735 -32.06 -4.81 -23.31
N ASN A 736 -32.95 -4.35 -24.20
CA ASN A 736 -32.95 -4.68 -25.63
C ASN A 736 -31.68 -4.18 -26.35
N GLU A 737 -31.09 -3.08 -25.90
CA GLU A 737 -29.78 -2.57 -26.39
C GLU A 737 -28.59 -3.32 -25.80
N GLY A 738 -28.82 -4.37 -25.00
CA GLY A 738 -27.76 -5.25 -24.46
C GLY A 738 -27.22 -4.83 -23.10
N LEU A 739 -27.84 -3.89 -22.38
CA LEU A 739 -27.43 -3.53 -21.03
C LEU A 739 -27.99 -4.55 -20.03
N LEU A 740 -27.15 -5.50 -19.61
CA LEU A 740 -27.54 -6.63 -18.76
C LEU A 740 -28.16 -6.19 -17.42
N GLU A 741 -27.67 -5.12 -16.81
CA GLU A 741 -28.21 -4.59 -15.55
C GLU A 741 -29.62 -4.07 -15.65
N ALA A 742 -30.09 -3.74 -16.86
CA ALA A 742 -31.49 -3.33 -17.14
C ALA A 742 -32.42 -4.52 -17.33
N ASP A 743 -31.89 -5.72 -17.63
CA ASP A 743 -32.67 -6.93 -17.81
C ASP A 743 -33.17 -7.45 -16.48
N ILE A 744 -34.50 -7.55 -16.33
CA ILE A 744 -35.14 -8.05 -15.11
C ILE A 744 -34.66 -9.46 -14.72
N GLN A 745 -34.27 -10.28 -15.70
CA GLN A 745 -33.78 -11.62 -15.43
C GLN A 745 -32.40 -11.63 -14.75
N SER A 746 -31.65 -10.54 -14.83
CA SER A 746 -30.35 -10.38 -14.16
C SER A 746 -30.49 -9.84 -12.73
N TRP A 747 -31.68 -9.44 -12.29
CA TRP A 747 -31.84 -8.78 -10.97
C TRP A 747 -31.84 -9.78 -9.82
N SER A 748 -30.95 -9.62 -8.87
CA SER A 748 -30.95 -10.39 -7.64
C SER A 748 -32.24 -10.15 -6.84
N GLY A 749 -32.82 -11.19 -6.26
CA GLY A 749 -34.06 -11.12 -5.50
C GLY A 749 -35.34 -11.19 -6.31
N VAL A 750 -35.28 -11.07 -7.65
CA VAL A 750 -36.44 -11.26 -8.56
C VAL A 750 -36.52 -12.71 -9.05
N LEU A 751 -35.41 -13.41 -9.07
CA LEU A 751 -35.35 -14.82 -9.46
C LEU A 751 -36.03 -15.70 -8.41
N ALA A 752 -36.73 -16.74 -8.88
CA ALA A 752 -37.27 -17.75 -7.96
C ALA A 752 -36.18 -18.41 -7.15
N LEU A 753 -36.52 -18.78 -5.91
CA LEU A 753 -35.59 -19.53 -5.08
C LEU A 753 -35.12 -20.80 -5.82
N SER A 754 -33.82 -21.11 -5.73
CA SER A 754 -33.24 -22.31 -6.37
C SER A 754 -33.86 -23.61 -5.83
N THR A 755 -34.26 -23.60 -4.57
CA THR A 755 -34.98 -24.71 -3.91
C THR A 755 -35.78 -24.18 -2.73
N ILE A 756 -36.92 -24.84 -2.48
CA ILE A 756 -37.73 -24.68 -1.27
C ILE A 756 -37.69 -25.96 -0.42
N ALA A 757 -36.85 -26.91 -0.79
CA ALA A 757 -36.70 -28.13 -0.02
C ALA A 757 -36.06 -27.83 1.36
N PRO A 758 -36.50 -28.51 2.43
CA PRO A 758 -35.89 -28.40 3.72
C PRO A 758 -34.45 -28.94 3.69
N VAL A 759 -33.59 -28.42 4.57
CA VAL A 759 -32.18 -28.83 4.69
C VAL A 759 -32.06 -30.30 5.08
N VAL A 760 -33.00 -30.80 5.88
CA VAL A 760 -33.10 -32.19 6.28
C VAL A 760 -34.44 -32.76 5.79
N ALA A 761 -34.42 -33.95 5.14
CA ALA A 761 -35.62 -34.58 4.62
C ALA A 761 -36.67 -34.77 5.74
N PRO A 762 -38.00 -34.70 5.42
CA PRO A 762 -39.05 -34.69 6.45
C PRO A 762 -39.08 -35.94 7.35
N ASP A 763 -38.62 -37.05 6.85
CA ASP A 763 -38.59 -38.39 7.53
C ASP A 763 -37.24 -38.68 8.20
N ALA A 764 -36.23 -37.86 8.00
CA ALA A 764 -34.89 -38.07 8.55
C ALA A 764 -34.73 -37.46 9.96
N GLN A 765 -33.86 -38.08 10.77
CA GLN A 765 -33.46 -37.52 12.06
C GLN A 765 -32.62 -36.26 11.89
N ILE A 766 -32.77 -35.32 12.79
CA ILE A 766 -32.04 -34.04 12.82
C ILE A 766 -31.05 -34.10 13.99
N SER A 767 -29.77 -34.03 13.66
CA SER A 767 -28.72 -34.03 14.67
C SER A 767 -28.63 -32.64 15.33
N VAL A 768 -28.78 -32.61 16.65
CA VAL A 768 -28.74 -31.41 17.49
C VAL A 768 -27.63 -31.60 18.52
N SER A 769 -26.66 -30.69 18.57
CA SER A 769 -25.77 -30.58 19.74
C SER A 769 -26.30 -29.54 20.72
N PRO A 770 -26.04 -29.68 22.03
CA PRO A 770 -26.51 -28.71 23.03
C PRO A 770 -26.11 -27.27 22.75
N SER A 771 -24.87 -27.06 22.30
CA SER A 771 -24.36 -25.75 21.89
C SER A 771 -25.01 -25.22 20.58
N SER A 772 -25.34 -26.12 19.63
CA SER A 772 -26.11 -25.77 18.43
C SER A 772 -27.53 -25.34 18.74
N ALA A 773 -28.19 -26.01 19.68
CA ALA A 773 -29.52 -25.61 20.12
C ALA A 773 -29.56 -24.20 20.72
N GLU A 774 -28.58 -23.85 21.56
CA GLU A 774 -28.44 -22.50 22.11
C GLU A 774 -28.15 -21.47 21.00
N SER A 775 -27.20 -21.77 20.10
CA SER A 775 -26.82 -20.86 19.01
C SER A 775 -27.96 -20.62 18.02
N PHE A 776 -28.74 -21.67 17.68
CA PHE A 776 -29.91 -21.56 16.80
C PHE A 776 -31.00 -20.71 17.42
N THR A 777 -31.29 -20.88 18.72
CA THR A 777 -32.27 -20.08 19.47
C THR A 777 -31.86 -18.61 19.53
N GLU A 778 -30.56 -18.31 19.68
CA GLU A 778 -30.06 -16.93 19.64
C GLU A 778 -30.25 -16.28 18.27
N CYS A 779 -29.94 -16.99 17.18
CA CYS A 779 -30.09 -16.50 15.80
C CYS A 779 -29.92 -17.63 14.78
N GLY A 780 -31.03 -18.04 14.15
CA GLY A 780 -31.03 -19.12 13.15
C GLY A 780 -30.12 -18.86 11.95
N VAL A 781 -30.10 -17.62 11.43
CA VAL A 781 -29.22 -17.23 10.31
C VAL A 781 -27.74 -17.36 10.69
N LYS A 782 -27.35 -16.86 11.86
CA LYS A 782 -25.97 -16.99 12.35
C LYS A 782 -25.57 -18.46 12.46
N TRP A 783 -26.39 -19.28 13.15
CA TRP A 783 -26.14 -20.71 13.31
C TRP A 783 -25.97 -21.40 11.94
N PHE A 784 -26.88 -21.17 11.01
CA PHE A 784 -26.83 -21.79 9.68
C PHE A 784 -25.56 -21.40 8.89
N LEU A 785 -25.22 -20.13 8.84
CA LEU A 785 -24.05 -19.66 8.13
C LEU A 785 -22.74 -20.14 8.77
N GLU A 786 -22.62 -20.09 10.09
CA GLU A 786 -21.44 -20.60 10.82
C GLU A 786 -21.26 -22.10 10.62
N LYS A 787 -22.34 -22.89 10.69
CA LYS A 787 -22.30 -24.33 10.42
C LYS A 787 -21.82 -24.66 8.99
N ASN A 788 -22.17 -23.82 8.01
CA ASN A 788 -21.83 -24.00 6.61
C ASN A 788 -20.57 -23.22 6.15
N GLY A 789 -19.75 -22.75 7.06
CA GLY A 789 -18.45 -22.15 6.73
C GLY A 789 -18.33 -20.66 6.92
N GLY A 790 -19.30 -20.02 7.55
CA GLY A 790 -19.27 -18.58 7.87
C GLY A 790 -18.19 -18.13 8.85
N THR A 791 -17.41 -19.03 9.43
CA THR A 791 -16.32 -18.71 10.35
C THR A 791 -15.02 -19.41 9.93
N ASN A 792 -13.90 -18.89 10.40
CA ASN A 792 -12.57 -19.44 10.10
C ASN A 792 -12.23 -20.74 10.89
N GLY A 793 -13.09 -21.15 11.85
CA GLY A 793 -12.97 -22.42 12.57
C GLY A 793 -12.09 -22.39 13.81
N ASP A 794 -10.97 -21.66 13.84
CA ASP A 794 -10.05 -21.65 14.97
C ASP A 794 -9.74 -20.24 15.46
N SER A 795 -9.97 -20.01 16.74
CA SER A 795 -9.37 -18.91 17.46
C SER A 795 -8.46 -19.47 18.57
N THR A 796 -7.45 -18.72 18.97
CA THR A 796 -6.57 -19.06 20.11
C THR A 796 -7.41 -19.38 21.36
N ALA A 797 -8.58 -18.74 21.52
CA ALA A 797 -9.52 -18.99 22.59
C ALA A 797 -10.15 -20.40 22.53
N GLN A 798 -10.46 -20.91 21.36
CA GLN A 798 -11.00 -22.28 21.19
C GLN A 798 -9.94 -23.32 21.50
N VAL A 799 -8.72 -23.12 21.02
CA VAL A 799 -7.59 -24.03 21.30
C VAL A 799 -7.26 -24.04 22.79
N LEU A 800 -7.30 -22.89 23.47
CA LEU A 800 -7.16 -22.81 24.92
C LEU A 800 -8.29 -23.54 25.64
N GLY A 801 -9.54 -23.43 25.15
CA GLY A 801 -10.68 -24.21 25.65
C GLY A 801 -10.35 -25.70 25.62
N SER A 802 -9.97 -26.23 24.47
CA SER A 802 -9.61 -27.66 24.31
C SER A 802 -8.45 -28.08 25.23
N ALA A 803 -7.46 -27.22 25.48
CA ALA A 803 -6.37 -27.52 26.41
C ALA A 803 -6.87 -27.63 27.87
N ILE A 804 -7.79 -26.79 28.31
CA ILE A 804 -8.39 -26.88 29.66
C ILE A 804 -9.16 -28.18 29.81
N HIS A 805 -9.93 -28.60 28.82
CA HIS A 805 -10.66 -29.85 28.83
C HIS A 805 -9.70 -31.07 28.88
N ALA A 806 -8.62 -31.04 28.10
CA ALA A 806 -7.58 -32.07 28.15
C ALA A 806 -6.92 -32.18 29.56
N PHE A 807 -6.68 -31.04 30.20
CA PHE A 807 -6.16 -31.03 31.58
C PHE A 807 -7.19 -31.60 32.60
N ALA A 808 -8.47 -31.33 32.39
CA ALA A 808 -9.53 -31.89 33.22
C ALA A 808 -9.54 -33.44 33.12
N ALA A 809 -9.40 -34.00 31.95
CA ALA A 809 -9.29 -35.45 31.73
C ALA A 809 -8.05 -36.03 32.42
N ARG A 810 -6.88 -35.42 32.21
CA ARG A 810 -5.61 -35.88 32.82
C ARG A 810 -5.63 -35.85 34.36
N MET A 811 -6.21 -34.82 34.97
CA MET A 811 -6.33 -34.78 36.45
C MET A 811 -7.18 -35.89 37.02
N LYS A 812 -8.13 -36.45 36.27
CA LYS A 812 -8.88 -37.63 36.67
C LYS A 812 -8.04 -38.90 36.54
N GLU A 813 -7.26 -39.05 35.47
CA GLU A 813 -6.44 -40.25 35.19
C GLU A 813 -5.21 -40.29 36.10
N GLU A 814 -4.60 -39.13 36.38
CA GLU A 814 -3.39 -38.97 37.19
C GLU A 814 -3.65 -38.08 38.43
N PRO A 815 -4.26 -38.62 39.52
CA PRO A 815 -4.62 -37.81 40.71
C PRO A 815 -3.44 -37.16 41.43
N GLY A 816 -2.22 -37.48 41.08
CA GLY A 816 -0.99 -36.92 41.68
C GLY A 816 -0.45 -35.69 40.95
N LEU A 817 -1.05 -35.25 39.81
CA LEU A 817 -0.61 -34.08 39.07
C LEU A 817 -0.79 -32.80 39.92
N THR A 818 0.30 -32.04 40.02
CA THR A 818 0.27 -30.74 40.71
C THR A 818 -0.10 -29.61 39.75
N GLU A 819 -0.54 -28.50 40.28
CA GLU A 819 -0.79 -27.29 39.47
C GLU A 819 0.49 -26.84 38.72
N ALA A 820 1.67 -26.99 39.36
CA ALA A 820 2.96 -26.65 38.71
C ALA A 820 3.23 -27.51 37.46
N ASP A 821 2.86 -28.81 37.53
CA ASP A 821 3.01 -29.71 36.38
C ASP A 821 2.11 -29.30 35.22
N LEU A 822 0.88 -28.91 35.49
CA LEU A 822 -0.08 -28.43 34.51
C LEU A 822 0.33 -27.12 33.87
N VAL A 823 0.87 -26.18 34.66
CA VAL A 823 1.42 -24.92 34.17
C VAL A 823 2.62 -25.15 33.28
N ALA A 824 3.51 -26.08 33.63
CA ALA A 824 4.66 -26.45 32.80
C ALA A 824 4.19 -27.04 31.45
N ASN A 825 3.25 -27.98 31.50
CA ASN A 825 2.68 -28.58 30.30
C ASN A 825 1.97 -27.56 29.40
N LEU A 826 1.21 -26.62 29.97
CA LEU A 826 0.57 -25.51 29.24
C LEU A 826 1.61 -24.61 28.58
N SER A 827 2.67 -24.27 29.30
CA SER A 827 3.74 -23.39 28.78
C SER A 827 4.50 -24.04 27.62
N ASP A 828 4.69 -25.35 27.65
CA ASP A 828 5.31 -26.09 26.54
C ASP A 828 4.36 -26.24 25.35
N ALA A 829 3.08 -26.53 25.59
CA ALA A 829 2.06 -26.59 24.55
C ALA A 829 1.80 -25.21 23.93
N TRP A 830 2.00 -24.11 24.69
CA TRP A 830 1.76 -22.76 24.21
C TRP A 830 2.59 -22.38 22.99
N LYS A 831 3.81 -22.87 22.89
CA LYS A 831 4.69 -22.67 21.73
C LYS A 831 4.13 -23.25 20.43
N LEU A 832 3.23 -24.25 20.55
CA LEU A 832 2.52 -24.85 19.42
C LEU A 832 1.19 -24.16 19.14
N ILE A 833 0.52 -23.69 20.19
CA ILE A 833 -0.77 -22.98 20.12
C ILE A 833 -0.61 -21.60 19.52
N ASP A 834 0.39 -20.85 19.99
CA ASP A 834 0.71 -19.50 19.48
C ASP A 834 2.22 -19.37 19.24
N PRO A 835 2.67 -19.60 18.01
CA PRO A 835 4.10 -19.55 17.66
C PRO A 835 4.67 -18.11 17.65
N ASN A 836 3.85 -17.08 17.86
CA ASN A 836 4.33 -15.71 17.93
C ASN A 836 5.09 -15.46 19.25
N THR A 837 6.22 -14.78 19.19
CA THR A 837 7.10 -14.51 20.35
C THR A 837 6.96 -13.10 20.91
N GLY A 838 5.85 -12.42 20.65
CA GLY A 838 5.60 -11.04 21.07
C GLY A 838 4.96 -10.93 22.47
N TRP A 839 4.91 -9.68 22.97
CA TRP A 839 4.26 -9.37 24.27
C TRP A 839 2.78 -9.76 24.31
N VAL A 840 2.09 -9.80 23.16
CA VAL A 840 0.69 -10.24 23.06
C VAL A 840 0.57 -11.71 23.43
N SER A 841 1.41 -12.57 22.85
CA SER A 841 1.46 -14.00 23.15
C SER A 841 1.79 -14.25 24.62
N ALA A 842 2.77 -13.54 25.18
CA ALA A 842 3.12 -13.62 26.61
C ALA A 842 1.93 -13.22 27.50
N SER A 843 1.19 -12.18 27.15
CA SER A 843 -0.01 -11.74 27.87
C SER A 843 -1.13 -12.78 27.80
N GLN A 844 -1.33 -13.43 26.66
CA GLN A 844 -2.32 -14.50 26.50
C GLN A 844 -1.95 -15.75 27.28
N LEU A 845 -0.66 -16.13 27.31
CA LEU A 845 -0.17 -17.23 28.15
C LEU A 845 -0.43 -16.94 29.64
N THR A 846 -0.14 -15.72 30.10
CA THR A 846 -0.43 -15.32 31.48
C THR A 846 -1.91 -15.52 31.83
N ARG A 847 -2.81 -15.08 30.94
CA ARG A 847 -4.26 -15.29 31.09
C ARG A 847 -4.64 -16.78 31.11
N ALA A 848 -3.99 -17.59 30.26
CA ALA A 848 -4.21 -19.03 30.21
C ALA A 848 -3.81 -19.71 31.54
N VAL A 849 -2.69 -19.30 32.11
CA VAL A 849 -2.22 -19.78 33.43
C VAL A 849 -3.19 -19.35 34.54
N GLU A 850 -3.72 -18.12 34.51
CA GLU A 850 -4.74 -17.68 35.44
C GLU A 850 -6.03 -18.51 35.36
N MET A 851 -6.48 -18.86 34.16
CA MET A 851 -7.63 -19.74 33.97
C MET A 851 -7.37 -21.14 34.50
N LEU A 852 -6.18 -21.68 34.28
CA LEU A 852 -5.77 -22.97 34.81
C LEU A 852 -5.76 -22.98 36.35
N HIS A 853 -5.24 -21.92 36.97
CA HIS A 853 -5.28 -21.76 38.44
C HIS A 853 -6.71 -21.79 38.97
N LYS A 854 -7.64 -21.07 38.34
CA LYS A 854 -9.05 -21.08 38.71
C LYS A 854 -9.70 -22.43 38.49
N PHE A 855 -9.34 -23.14 37.43
CA PHE A 855 -9.81 -24.50 37.17
C PHE A 855 -9.35 -25.45 38.28
N VAL A 856 -8.08 -25.46 38.67
CA VAL A 856 -7.55 -26.32 39.74
C VAL A 856 -8.19 -25.99 41.09
N THR A 857 -8.35 -24.71 41.37
CA THR A 857 -9.05 -24.27 42.60
C THR A 857 -10.49 -24.76 42.66
N TYR A 858 -11.24 -24.65 41.57
CA TYR A 858 -12.60 -25.15 41.45
C TYR A 858 -12.62 -26.69 41.58
N HIS A 859 -11.72 -27.39 40.87
CA HIS A 859 -11.61 -28.85 40.90
C HIS A 859 -11.45 -29.36 42.35
N ASN A 860 -10.52 -28.81 43.10
CA ASN A 860 -10.25 -29.19 44.48
C ASN A 860 -11.46 -28.91 45.42
N GLN A 861 -12.14 -27.77 45.23
CA GLN A 861 -13.34 -27.43 46.03
C GLN A 861 -14.53 -28.34 45.69
N ALA A 862 -14.69 -28.74 44.44
CA ALA A 862 -15.81 -29.60 44.02
C ALA A 862 -15.66 -31.03 44.51
N LEU A 863 -14.46 -31.60 44.59
CA LEU A 863 -14.16 -32.92 45.12
C LEU A 863 -14.64 -33.10 46.57
N HIS A 864 -14.70 -32.04 47.35
CA HIS A 864 -15.23 -32.08 48.72
C HIS A 864 -16.76 -32.20 48.78
N LYS A 865 -17.46 -31.95 47.67
CA LYS A 865 -18.94 -31.91 47.64
C LYS A 865 -19.53 -33.03 46.82
N ARG A 866 -18.92 -33.45 45.77
CA ARG A 866 -19.43 -34.40 44.77
C ARG A 866 -18.29 -35.28 44.26
N ALA A 867 -18.60 -36.53 43.89
CA ALA A 867 -17.65 -37.44 43.28
C ALA A 867 -17.69 -37.30 41.74
N ILE A 868 -16.57 -37.34 41.09
CA ILE A 868 -16.47 -37.28 39.61
C ILE A 868 -16.81 -38.65 39.03
N VAL A 869 -17.87 -38.71 38.24
CA VAL A 869 -18.29 -39.90 37.48
C VAL A 869 -17.45 -40.00 36.21
N GLY A 870 -17.35 -38.90 35.44
CA GLY A 870 -16.63 -38.87 34.19
C GLY A 870 -16.23 -37.45 33.79
N VAL A 871 -15.25 -37.35 32.89
CA VAL A 871 -14.81 -36.12 32.20
C VAL A 871 -14.94 -36.39 30.72
N GLU A 872 -15.38 -35.41 29.95
CA GLU A 872 -15.65 -35.54 28.49
C GLU A 872 -16.57 -36.75 28.23
N VAL A 873 -17.72 -36.81 28.90
CA VAL A 873 -18.63 -37.94 28.81
C VAL A 873 -19.61 -37.74 27.67
N ASP A 874 -19.51 -38.57 26.66
CA ASP A 874 -20.39 -38.54 25.48
C ASP A 874 -21.79 -39.08 25.85
N PHE A 875 -22.80 -38.53 25.15
CA PHE A 875 -24.18 -39.04 25.21
C PHE A 875 -24.86 -38.94 23.86
N ASP A 876 -25.87 -39.79 23.65
CA ASP A 876 -26.70 -39.83 22.46
C ASP A 876 -28.12 -40.24 22.86
N ILE A 877 -29.07 -39.30 22.70
CA ILE A 877 -30.48 -39.52 23.04
C ILE A 877 -31.40 -39.08 21.90
N GLU A 878 -32.56 -39.70 21.78
CA GLU A 878 -33.53 -39.41 20.74
C GLU A 878 -34.84 -38.85 21.36
N ILE A 879 -35.26 -37.68 20.92
CA ILE A 879 -36.50 -37.01 21.27
C ILE A 879 -37.30 -36.69 20.00
N GLY A 880 -38.22 -37.52 19.62
CA GLY A 880 -38.91 -37.42 18.34
C GLY A 880 -37.94 -37.49 17.15
N ARG A 881 -37.91 -36.45 16.30
CA ARG A 881 -36.94 -36.35 15.21
C ARG A 881 -35.58 -35.78 15.62
N ALA A 882 -35.50 -35.20 16.82
CA ALA A 882 -34.26 -34.66 17.35
C ALA A 882 -33.37 -35.80 17.86
N ARG A 883 -32.18 -35.97 17.32
CA ARG A 883 -31.12 -36.79 17.90
C ARG A 883 -30.07 -35.90 18.51
N ILE A 884 -30.10 -35.84 19.86
CA ILE A 884 -29.26 -34.95 20.64
C ILE A 884 -27.98 -35.70 20.99
N ARG A 885 -26.86 -35.18 20.46
CA ARG A 885 -25.52 -35.72 20.69
C ARG A 885 -24.60 -34.64 21.22
N GLY A 886 -23.74 -35.03 22.14
CA GLY A 886 -22.76 -34.12 22.72
C GLY A 886 -21.89 -34.81 23.75
N SER A 887 -20.99 -34.06 24.33
CA SER A 887 -20.17 -34.43 25.45
C SER A 887 -20.40 -33.45 26.57
N VAL A 888 -20.45 -33.90 27.82
CA VAL A 888 -20.42 -33.02 29.00
C VAL A 888 -18.99 -32.94 29.50
N ASP A 889 -18.52 -31.73 29.77
CA ASP A 889 -17.12 -31.52 30.19
C ASP A 889 -16.84 -32.32 31.49
N ARG A 890 -17.80 -32.35 32.42
CA ARG A 890 -17.64 -33.16 33.63
C ARG A 890 -19.00 -33.55 34.23
N LEU A 891 -19.14 -34.86 34.50
CA LEU A 891 -20.30 -35.46 35.16
C LEU A 891 -19.90 -35.82 36.58
N GLU A 892 -20.68 -35.35 37.55
CA GLU A 892 -20.47 -35.56 38.99
C GLU A 892 -21.69 -36.24 39.60
N VAL A 893 -21.52 -36.90 40.74
CA VAL A 893 -22.61 -37.47 41.54
C VAL A 893 -22.59 -36.93 42.96
N GLY A 894 -23.76 -36.51 43.43
CA GLY A 894 -23.95 -36.05 44.81
C GLY A 894 -24.10 -37.21 45.80
N ALA A 895 -24.08 -36.90 47.09
CA ALA A 895 -24.32 -37.89 48.17
C ALA A 895 -25.72 -38.53 48.12
N ASP A 896 -26.67 -37.87 47.43
CA ASP A 896 -28.02 -38.33 47.15
C ASP A 896 -28.15 -39.24 45.94
N GLY A 897 -27.04 -39.51 45.24
CA GLY A 897 -27.01 -40.31 44.04
C GLY A 897 -27.51 -39.62 42.79
N ALA A 898 -27.85 -38.33 42.85
CA ALA A 898 -28.26 -37.56 41.69
C ALA A 898 -27.06 -37.02 40.91
N LEU A 899 -27.18 -36.97 39.57
CA LEU A 899 -26.12 -36.53 38.68
C LEU A 899 -26.13 -35.01 38.58
N TYR A 900 -24.93 -34.44 38.56
CA TYR A 900 -24.67 -33.00 38.43
C TYR A 900 -23.71 -32.74 37.23
N ILE A 901 -24.05 -31.76 36.42
CA ILE A 901 -23.31 -31.47 35.21
C ILE A 901 -22.48 -30.19 35.38
N VAL A 902 -21.23 -30.21 34.98
CA VAL A 902 -20.35 -29.06 35.02
C VAL A 902 -19.82 -28.80 33.61
N ASP A 903 -19.90 -27.55 33.17
CA ASP A 903 -19.43 -27.10 31.87
C ASP A 903 -18.49 -25.90 32.06
N PHE A 904 -17.28 -26.01 31.51
CA PHE A 904 -16.22 -25.00 31.66
C PHE A 904 -16.22 -23.99 30.50
N LYS A 905 -16.31 -22.72 30.86
CA LYS A 905 -16.32 -21.61 29.89
C LYS A 905 -15.04 -20.79 29.96
N THR A 906 -14.31 -20.79 28.86
CA THR A 906 -13.08 -20.00 28.68
C THR A 906 -13.32 -18.63 28.01
N GLY A 907 -14.56 -18.35 27.61
CA GLY A 907 -14.99 -17.04 27.10
C GLY A 907 -15.13 -15.98 28.21
N SER A 908 -14.85 -14.72 27.83
CA SER A 908 -14.91 -13.58 28.77
C SER A 908 -16.34 -13.06 29.07
N HIS A 909 -17.32 -13.49 28.27
CA HIS A 909 -18.70 -13.05 28.43
C HIS A 909 -19.42 -13.95 29.45
N ILE A 910 -19.78 -13.37 30.60
CA ILE A 910 -20.45 -14.06 31.67
C ILE A 910 -21.96 -13.72 31.64
N ILE A 911 -22.82 -14.73 31.46
CA ILE A 911 -24.26 -14.54 31.43
C ILE A 911 -24.81 -14.21 32.83
N THR A 912 -25.99 -13.55 32.89
CA THR A 912 -26.66 -13.27 34.19
C THR A 912 -27.15 -14.55 34.81
N LYS A 913 -27.51 -14.53 36.13
CA LYS A 913 -28.06 -15.68 36.81
C LYS A 913 -29.42 -16.10 36.23
N GLU A 914 -30.21 -15.15 35.76
CA GLU A 914 -31.51 -15.37 35.13
C GLU A 914 -31.32 -16.09 33.79
N LYS A 915 -30.45 -15.59 32.92
CA LYS A 915 -30.11 -16.24 31.62
C LYS A 915 -29.54 -17.65 31.82
N ALA A 916 -28.81 -17.91 32.91
CA ALA A 916 -28.30 -19.25 33.20
C ALA A 916 -29.38 -20.27 33.50
N ARG A 917 -30.50 -19.86 34.07
CA ARG A 917 -31.65 -20.77 34.36
C ARG A 917 -32.35 -21.23 33.10
N GLU A 918 -32.31 -20.42 32.04
CA GLU A 918 -32.95 -20.66 30.74
C GLU A 918 -31.96 -21.19 29.68
N ASN A 919 -30.71 -21.39 30.05
CA ASN A 919 -29.65 -21.79 29.12
C ASN A 919 -29.95 -23.15 28.48
N LYS A 920 -30.14 -23.19 27.16
CA LYS A 920 -30.59 -24.36 26.42
C LYS A 920 -29.52 -25.48 26.38
N GLN A 921 -28.23 -25.13 26.36
CA GLN A 921 -27.14 -26.10 26.41
C GLN A 921 -27.23 -26.92 27.70
N MET A 922 -27.41 -26.24 28.86
CA MET A 922 -27.48 -26.91 30.16
C MET A 922 -28.77 -27.71 30.34
N LEU A 923 -29.89 -27.20 29.82
CA LEU A 923 -31.17 -27.95 29.83
C LEU A 923 -31.05 -29.24 28.97
N ALA A 924 -30.37 -29.18 27.81
CA ALA A 924 -30.16 -30.37 26.98
C ALA A 924 -29.27 -31.42 27.65
N TYR A 925 -28.26 -31.00 28.43
CA TYR A 925 -27.47 -31.92 29.26
C TYR A 925 -28.28 -32.56 30.37
N GLN A 926 -29.11 -31.80 31.06
CA GLN A 926 -30.01 -32.35 32.10
C GLN A 926 -31.07 -33.27 31.51
N LEU A 927 -31.57 -32.98 30.30
CA LEU A 927 -32.46 -33.88 29.57
C LEU A 927 -31.74 -35.20 29.25
N ALA A 928 -30.46 -35.15 28.84
CA ALA A 928 -29.68 -36.37 28.61
C ALA A 928 -29.53 -37.24 29.84
N VAL A 929 -29.42 -36.65 31.06
CA VAL A 929 -29.45 -37.40 32.33
C VAL A 929 -30.76 -38.11 32.50
N THR A 930 -31.90 -37.43 32.34
CA THR A 930 -33.23 -37.97 32.60
C THR A 930 -33.65 -39.01 31.56
N GLU A 931 -33.20 -38.90 30.31
CA GLU A 931 -33.43 -39.87 29.26
C GLU A 931 -32.43 -41.05 29.31
N GLY A 932 -31.51 -41.06 30.26
CA GLY A 932 -30.55 -42.17 30.44
C GLY A 932 -29.37 -42.15 29.50
N GLY A 933 -29.05 -40.99 28.91
CA GLY A 933 -27.93 -40.82 27.99
C GLY A 933 -26.55 -41.10 28.62
N PHE A 934 -26.46 -41.26 29.93
CA PHE A 934 -25.23 -41.60 30.68
C PHE A 934 -25.34 -42.97 31.40
N ALA A 935 -26.29 -43.83 31.00
CA ALA A 935 -26.57 -45.10 31.71
C ALA A 935 -25.37 -46.08 31.69
N ASP A 936 -24.45 -45.93 30.72
CA ASP A 936 -23.20 -46.68 30.65
C ASP A 936 -22.16 -46.27 31.70
N LYS A 937 -22.30 -45.06 32.28
CA LYS A 937 -21.39 -44.52 33.29
C LYS A 937 -21.99 -44.50 34.70
N HIS A 938 -23.31 -44.31 34.79
CA HIS A 938 -24.01 -44.28 36.06
C HIS A 938 -25.51 -44.56 35.87
N GLU A 939 -26.10 -45.38 36.71
CA GLU A 939 -27.51 -45.83 36.62
C GLU A 939 -28.55 -44.78 36.92
N SER A 940 -28.15 -43.67 37.58
CA SER A 940 -29.06 -42.63 37.97
C SER A 940 -29.60 -41.82 36.79
N ARG A 941 -30.90 -41.60 36.77
CA ARG A 941 -31.60 -40.70 35.83
C ARG A 941 -32.10 -39.41 36.50
N SER A 942 -31.68 -39.19 37.77
CA SER A 942 -32.03 -37.96 38.47
C SER A 942 -31.00 -36.89 38.30
N SER A 943 -31.40 -35.72 37.76
CA SER A 943 -30.54 -34.55 37.68
C SER A 943 -30.60 -33.73 38.94
N ALA A 944 -29.45 -33.42 39.55
CA ALA A 944 -29.29 -32.46 40.63
C ALA A 944 -29.07 -31.01 40.14
N GLY A 945 -29.08 -30.81 38.81
CA GLY A 945 -28.85 -29.52 38.18
C GLY A 945 -27.55 -29.46 37.39
N ALA A 946 -27.20 -28.26 36.94
CA ALA A 946 -26.02 -28.01 36.14
C ALA A 946 -25.34 -26.69 36.52
N GLU A 947 -24.04 -26.56 36.17
CA GLU A 947 -23.24 -25.38 36.53
C GLU A 947 -22.32 -24.99 35.37
N LEU A 948 -22.37 -23.70 35.00
CA LEU A 948 -21.39 -23.07 34.12
C LEU A 948 -20.27 -22.46 34.95
N VAL A 949 -19.04 -22.86 34.67
CA VAL A 949 -17.83 -22.41 35.39
C VAL A 949 -17.00 -21.51 34.48
N TYR A 950 -17.10 -20.18 34.69
CA TYR A 950 -16.38 -19.19 33.91
C TYR A 950 -14.96 -18.97 34.42
N LEU A 951 -13.97 -19.50 33.72
CA LEU A 951 -12.56 -19.43 34.09
C LEU A 951 -11.92 -18.07 33.68
N ALA A 952 -12.41 -17.45 32.61
CA ALA A 952 -11.92 -16.13 32.15
C ALA A 952 -12.50 -14.94 32.93
N SER A 953 -13.19 -15.18 34.06
CA SER A 953 -13.76 -14.13 34.91
C SER A 953 -12.69 -13.19 35.46
N LYS A 954 -13.02 -11.91 35.68
CA LYS A 954 -12.12 -10.92 36.33
C LYS A 954 -12.04 -11.07 37.85
N THR A 955 -12.78 -12.01 38.44
CA THR A 955 -12.78 -12.30 39.87
C THR A 955 -11.59 -13.16 40.26
N VAL A 956 -11.22 -13.17 41.55
CA VAL A 956 -10.11 -13.97 42.09
C VAL A 956 -10.31 -15.47 41.84
N GLY A 957 -11.57 -15.96 41.90
CA GLY A 957 -11.96 -17.33 41.58
C GLY A 957 -12.81 -17.43 40.32
N ALA A 958 -13.18 -18.65 39.92
CA ALA A 958 -14.11 -18.88 38.82
C ALA A 958 -15.49 -18.29 39.15
N SER A 959 -16.17 -17.70 38.18
CA SER A 959 -17.57 -17.25 38.37
C SER A 959 -18.53 -18.37 38.03
N LEU A 960 -19.38 -18.72 38.97
CA LEU A 960 -20.33 -19.85 38.88
C LEU A 960 -21.72 -19.36 38.48
N ARG A 961 -22.38 -20.13 37.62
CA ARG A 961 -23.78 -19.92 37.21
C ARG A 961 -24.51 -21.24 37.27
N ASN A 962 -25.35 -21.39 38.30
CA ASN A 962 -26.04 -22.63 38.58
C ASN A 962 -27.41 -22.62 37.91
N GLN A 963 -27.76 -23.77 37.34
CA GLN A 963 -29.11 -24.07 36.87
C GLN A 963 -29.73 -25.14 37.78
N PRO A 964 -30.93 -24.91 38.31
CA PRO A 964 -31.61 -25.89 39.15
C PRO A 964 -31.98 -27.14 38.33
N PRO A 965 -32.35 -28.26 39.01
CA PRO A 965 -32.84 -29.45 38.32
C PRO A 965 -34.00 -29.13 37.39
N ILE A 966 -33.97 -29.72 36.18
CA ILE A 966 -35.01 -29.51 35.16
C ILE A 966 -36.42 -29.90 35.64
N GLY A 967 -36.54 -30.95 36.45
CA GLY A 967 -37.74 -31.31 37.18
C GLY A 967 -39.03 -31.30 36.35
N ALA A 968 -40.05 -30.52 36.81
CA ALA A 968 -41.36 -30.43 36.15
C ALA A 968 -41.33 -29.79 34.73
N HIS A 969 -40.24 -29.14 34.34
CA HIS A 969 -40.12 -28.47 33.01
C HIS A 969 -39.60 -29.40 31.93
N ILE A 970 -39.43 -30.70 32.20
CA ILE A 970 -38.82 -31.63 31.25
C ILE A 970 -39.67 -31.80 30.00
N GLU A 971 -40.95 -31.94 30.09
CA GLU A 971 -41.85 -32.13 28.94
C GLU A 971 -41.94 -30.87 28.08
N GLU A 972 -42.01 -29.71 28.73
CA GLU A 972 -41.98 -28.42 28.06
C GLU A 972 -40.66 -28.26 27.25
N PHE A 973 -39.53 -28.65 27.83
CA PHE A 973 -38.24 -28.56 27.11
C PHE A 973 -38.11 -29.63 26.04
N LYS A 974 -38.73 -30.81 26.15
CA LYS A 974 -38.79 -31.80 25.05
C LYS A 974 -39.53 -31.26 23.85
N GLU A 975 -40.65 -30.58 24.06
CA GLU A 975 -41.39 -29.93 22.98
C GLU A 975 -40.54 -28.81 22.34
N GLU A 976 -39.88 -28.00 23.18
CA GLU A 976 -39.01 -26.93 22.69
C GLU A 976 -37.81 -27.44 21.85
N ILE A 977 -37.11 -28.48 22.29
CA ILE A 977 -35.95 -29.06 21.58
C ILE A 977 -36.39 -29.71 20.27
N GLN A 978 -37.60 -30.28 20.19
CA GLN A 978 -38.17 -30.74 18.94
C GLN A 978 -38.44 -29.59 17.97
N GLY A 979 -39.00 -28.50 18.45
CA GLY A 979 -39.22 -27.29 17.66
C GLY A 979 -37.90 -26.67 17.15
N ILE A 980 -36.85 -26.64 18.00
CA ILE A 980 -35.50 -26.24 17.61
C ILE A 980 -34.98 -27.14 16.51
N ALA A 981 -35.07 -28.46 16.66
CA ALA A 981 -34.63 -29.43 15.63
C ALA A 981 -35.39 -29.23 14.33
N GLU A 982 -36.71 -29.10 14.35
CA GLU A 982 -37.50 -28.83 13.14
C GLU A 982 -37.09 -27.55 12.44
N GLY A 983 -36.84 -26.46 13.20
CA GLY A 983 -36.32 -25.22 12.70
C GLY A 983 -34.91 -25.34 12.07
N MET A 984 -34.03 -26.14 12.67
CA MET A 984 -32.69 -26.44 12.15
C MET A 984 -32.74 -27.26 10.85
N GLY A 985 -33.75 -28.07 10.66
CA GLY A 985 -34.00 -28.87 9.44
C GLY A 985 -34.79 -28.15 8.36
N ALA A 986 -35.37 -26.99 8.64
CA ALA A 986 -36.24 -26.25 7.74
C ALA A 986 -35.48 -25.62 6.54
N HIS A 987 -36.20 -24.95 5.65
CA HIS A 987 -35.63 -24.20 4.51
C HIS A 987 -35.51 -22.70 4.76
N GLN A 988 -36.00 -22.19 5.89
CA GLN A 988 -35.95 -20.78 6.28
C GLN A 988 -35.30 -20.60 7.63
N PHE A 989 -34.46 -19.63 7.78
CA PHE A 989 -33.72 -19.30 8.99
C PHE A 989 -33.95 -17.84 9.34
N LEU A 990 -34.43 -17.60 10.57
CA LEU A 990 -34.75 -16.24 11.04
C LEU A 990 -33.50 -15.56 11.63
N ALA A 991 -33.28 -14.32 11.26
CA ALA A 991 -32.30 -13.45 11.91
C ALA A 991 -32.95 -12.78 13.14
N SER A 992 -32.27 -12.80 14.29
CA SER A 992 -32.74 -12.20 15.53
C SER A 992 -31.76 -11.19 16.09
N ILE A 993 -32.26 -10.03 16.53
CA ILE A 993 -31.42 -8.99 17.15
C ILE A 993 -31.07 -9.41 18.57
N ASN A 994 -29.78 -9.43 18.90
CA ASN A 994 -29.27 -9.75 20.23
C ASN A 994 -27.97 -8.98 20.53
N ASP A 995 -27.47 -9.07 21.76
CA ASP A 995 -26.29 -8.33 22.25
C ASP A 995 -24.99 -8.68 21.49
N ARG A 996 -24.95 -9.83 20.80
CA ARG A 996 -23.77 -10.29 20.04
C ARG A 996 -23.74 -9.75 18.60
N CYS A 997 -24.79 -9.06 18.14
CA CYS A 997 -24.86 -8.54 16.77
C CYS A 997 -23.71 -7.58 16.42
N LYS A 998 -23.18 -6.83 17.41
CA LYS A 998 -22.07 -5.89 17.21
C LYS A 998 -20.79 -6.57 16.72
N ASN A 999 -20.54 -7.81 17.18
CA ASN A 999 -19.32 -8.59 16.87
C ASN A 999 -19.66 -9.87 16.10
N CYS A 1000 -20.77 -9.89 15.38
CA CYS A 1000 -21.21 -11.06 14.63
C CYS A 1000 -20.32 -11.31 13.40
N ALA A 1001 -19.76 -12.51 13.28
CA ALA A 1001 -18.88 -12.89 12.18
C ALA A 1001 -19.61 -12.89 10.81
N VAL A 1002 -20.93 -13.07 10.80
CA VAL A 1002 -21.75 -13.12 9.59
C VAL A 1002 -22.56 -11.84 9.35
N ARG A 1003 -22.15 -10.73 9.97
CA ARG A 1003 -22.86 -9.45 9.92
C ARG A 1003 -23.08 -8.94 8.49
N SER A 1004 -22.09 -9.12 7.62
CA SER A 1004 -22.14 -8.71 6.21
C SER A 1004 -23.14 -9.49 5.34
N ALA A 1005 -23.66 -10.63 5.84
CA ALA A 1005 -24.67 -11.44 5.18
C ALA A 1005 -26.02 -11.41 5.94
N CYS A 1006 -26.14 -10.60 6.97
CA CYS A 1006 -27.31 -10.58 7.85
C CYS A 1006 -28.40 -9.63 7.30
N PRO A 1007 -29.63 -10.10 7.04
CA PRO A 1007 -30.68 -9.29 6.42
C PRO A 1007 -31.22 -8.15 7.29
N ILE A 1008 -30.95 -8.16 8.60
CA ILE A 1008 -31.43 -7.13 9.54
C ILE A 1008 -30.32 -6.13 9.94
N GLN A 1009 -29.10 -6.33 9.48
CA GLN A 1009 -27.99 -5.40 9.69
C GLN A 1009 -27.77 -4.54 8.45
N SER A 1010 -27.39 -3.27 8.65
CA SER A 1010 -27.15 -2.34 7.54
C SER A 1010 -26.13 -2.87 6.52
N ASP A 1011 -25.08 -3.54 7.01
CA ASP A 1011 -24.02 -4.09 6.16
C ASP A 1011 -24.54 -5.22 5.23
N GLY A 1012 -25.52 -6.00 5.69
CA GLY A 1012 -26.11 -7.09 4.92
C GLY A 1012 -27.24 -6.64 4.00
N ARG A 1013 -27.97 -5.60 4.36
CA ARG A 1013 -29.06 -5.04 3.53
C ARG A 1013 -28.55 -4.53 2.18
N MET A 1014 -27.36 -3.99 2.12
CA MET A 1014 -26.78 -3.51 0.86
C MET A 1014 -26.55 -4.62 -0.17
N VAL A 1015 -26.60 -5.89 0.24
CA VAL A 1015 -26.45 -7.06 -0.63
C VAL A 1015 -27.81 -7.65 -1.03
N MET A 1016 -28.84 -7.38 -0.24
CA MET A 1016 -30.16 -8.04 -0.34
C MET A 1016 -31.29 -7.11 -0.83
N GLU A 1017 -31.11 -5.82 -0.76
CA GLU A 1017 -31.98 -4.79 -1.31
C GLU A 1017 -31.46 -4.32 -2.68
#